data_f206d9e3b54d402c526256d948daba3d
#
_entry.id   f206d9e3b54d402c526256d948daba3d
#
_cell.length_a   1.000
_cell.length_b   1.000
_cell.length_c   1.000
_cell.angle_alpha   90.00
_cell.angle_beta   90.00
_cell.angle_gamma   90.00
#
_symmetry.space_group_name_H-M   'P 1'
#
loop_
_entity.id
_entity.type
_entity.pdbx_description
1 polymer ?
#
loop_
_entity_poly.entity_id
_entity_poly.type
_entity_poly.pdbx_seq_one_letter_code
_entity_poly.pdbx_strand_id
1 'polypeptide(L)'
;MPHGHPQLTNLFSPFTIGKMQLRNRIMLPPHGRVTGNPFGTEEEAERFFAYWRLRLQDGAAWIDGLNCFLDNTVMIPGFEPQGLGATIGGYFRLPHFRERAGRYAALCHEHGAVATAQIIMQGGMPHSPSGRLANYTNNLVPHILNEDEIQWLINEYAFSAGEIQAAGLDGVELHANHEDLLQLFLSPATNDRTDGYGGDLDGRLRFLLEAIAAIRAKTGPDFCVGIRLNMEELFAGGYDADEGIEIGRRLEATGQVDYLHCVMGDNWGAPSYVQPHNYGAGQWAATAGRFKQALRLPIVYTGRVSSAQVAEEIIAKGYADMVGMARAMFADGNLISKARAGKFEEIRPCIGTNDCLHRILVEGLKFGCSVNPRTGYESEAPLIQVKAGKYVLVVGGGPAGLETAALLREKGHRVTLWERDGVLGGQMQAASRVKENRAYTDFIAFQQRRLEKLGVEVCLNRSATEESILAAQADVVVLATGAQARRPAIEGIALPFVLEGREVMLGKQIAGERVVLVAMEDHMQPLTIASFLVDQGKRVRIVYPTPAIAPLVGKYSIGASMAKLSSAGVEVRVMERVERIESGRILTRNIYSGVEQELRDFDSVVLACGGVADDALYRSLKSRLPEVHILGDAYAPRRISFATRQAYNLAKLI
;
A
#
# COMPACT_ATOMS: atom_id res chain seq x y z
N MET A 1 -17.10 -29.32 10.93
CA MET A 1 -18.08 -28.51 11.67
C MET A 1 -18.00 -27.09 11.16
N PRO A 2 -19.05 -26.48 10.67
CA PRO A 2 -19.00 -25.07 10.32
C PRO A 2 -18.85 -24.29 11.63
N HIS A 3 -17.69 -23.75 11.90
CA HIS A 3 -17.50 -22.78 12.95
C HIS A 3 -18.40 -21.59 12.62
N GLY A 4 -19.40 -21.34 13.47
CA GLY A 4 -20.29 -20.19 13.35
C GLY A 4 -19.44 -18.94 13.16
N HIS A 5 -19.77 -18.17 12.13
CA HIS A 5 -19.07 -16.91 11.84
C HIS A 5 -19.19 -16.03 13.09
N PRO A 6 -18.08 -15.45 13.60
CA PRO A 6 -18.17 -14.51 14.69
C PRO A 6 -19.10 -13.38 14.23
N GLN A 7 -20.18 -13.15 15.00
CA GLN A 7 -21.03 -12.00 14.74
C GLN A 7 -20.16 -10.75 14.93
N LEU A 8 -20.01 -9.94 13.90
CA LEU A 8 -19.22 -8.69 13.95
C LEU A 8 -20.00 -7.59 14.71
N THR A 9 -20.47 -7.93 15.91
CA THR A 9 -21.40 -7.09 16.70
C THR A 9 -20.74 -5.82 17.20
N ASN A 10 -19.47 -5.88 17.57
CA ASN A 10 -18.74 -4.71 18.04
C ASN A 10 -18.41 -3.77 16.88
N LEU A 11 -17.93 -4.30 15.77
CA LEU A 11 -17.56 -3.51 14.58
C LEU A 11 -18.75 -2.73 14.02
N PHE A 12 -19.94 -3.31 14.03
CA PHE A 12 -21.16 -2.71 13.49
C PHE A 12 -22.03 -2.01 14.55
N SER A 13 -21.56 -1.90 15.79
CA SER A 13 -22.23 -1.09 16.80
C SER A 13 -21.99 0.42 16.55
N PRO A 14 -22.97 1.28 16.84
CA PRO A 14 -22.79 2.72 16.76
C PRO A 14 -21.79 3.23 17.80
N PHE A 15 -21.20 4.40 17.54
CA PHE A 15 -20.30 5.06 18.45
C PHE A 15 -20.42 6.59 18.32
N THR A 16 -20.00 7.32 19.36
CA THR A 16 -20.03 8.78 19.36
C THR A 16 -18.66 9.34 19.72
N ILE A 17 -18.17 10.31 18.96
CA ILE A 17 -16.97 11.08 19.27
C ILE A 17 -17.34 12.57 19.18
N GLY A 18 -17.27 13.30 20.30
CA GLY A 18 -17.77 14.67 20.36
C GLY A 18 -19.22 14.76 19.87
N LYS A 19 -19.47 15.51 18.82
CA LYS A 19 -20.78 15.61 18.15
C LYS A 19 -20.98 14.61 17.01
N MET A 20 -19.92 13.90 16.59
CA MET A 20 -19.99 12.95 15.48
C MET A 20 -20.72 11.67 15.90
N GLN A 21 -21.83 11.37 15.23
CA GLN A 21 -22.62 10.14 15.39
C GLN A 21 -22.23 9.13 14.32
N LEU A 22 -21.63 8.02 14.74
CA LEU A 22 -21.04 7.02 13.85
C LEU A 22 -21.88 5.74 13.88
N ARG A 23 -22.39 5.30 12.72
CA ARG A 23 -23.28 4.12 12.60
C ARG A 23 -22.56 2.77 12.70
N ASN A 24 -21.26 2.76 12.64
CA ASN A 24 -20.36 1.62 12.88
C ASN A 24 -18.98 2.13 13.28
N ARG A 25 -18.08 1.21 13.62
CA ARG A 25 -16.74 1.54 14.13
C ARG A 25 -15.64 1.51 13.06
N ILE A 26 -16.00 1.78 11.81
CA ILE A 26 -15.07 1.78 10.68
C ILE A 26 -14.84 3.21 10.20
N MET A 27 -13.57 3.62 10.19
CA MET A 27 -13.08 4.84 9.57
C MET A 27 -12.33 4.50 8.28
N LEU A 28 -12.55 5.27 7.22
CA LEU A 28 -11.56 5.37 6.15
C LEU A 28 -10.54 6.44 6.52
N PRO A 29 -9.33 6.04 6.95
CA PRO A 29 -8.33 6.99 7.40
C PRO A 29 -7.78 7.80 6.23
N PRO A 30 -7.17 8.96 6.47
CA PRO A 30 -6.55 9.76 5.44
C PRO A 30 -5.46 8.96 4.70
N HIS A 31 -5.49 9.01 3.38
CA HIS A 31 -4.53 8.32 2.51
C HIS A 31 -4.17 9.12 1.25
N GLY A 32 -4.23 10.43 1.37
CA GLY A 32 -3.82 11.37 0.33
C GLY A 32 -4.77 11.43 -0.86
N ARG A 33 -4.41 12.27 -1.83
CA ARG A 33 -5.17 12.50 -3.07
C ARG A 33 -4.79 11.49 -4.15
N VAL A 34 -4.64 10.25 -3.73
CA VAL A 34 -4.22 9.18 -4.64
C VAL A 34 -5.23 8.89 -5.75
N THR A 35 -6.48 9.28 -5.55
CA THR A 35 -7.59 8.96 -6.47
C THR A 35 -8.01 10.12 -7.38
N GLY A 36 -7.55 11.32 -7.12
CA GLY A 36 -7.86 12.54 -7.86
C GLY A 36 -7.61 13.78 -7.03
N ASN A 37 -7.65 14.94 -7.66
CA ASN A 37 -7.53 16.23 -6.97
C ASN A 37 -8.91 16.90 -6.90
N PRO A 38 -9.55 16.98 -5.71
CA PRO A 38 -10.86 17.62 -5.59
C PRO A 38 -10.82 19.12 -5.94
N PHE A 39 -9.64 19.73 -5.86
CA PHE A 39 -9.42 21.16 -6.15
C PHE A 39 -8.84 21.42 -7.54
N GLY A 40 -8.67 20.39 -8.36
CA GLY A 40 -8.20 20.49 -9.73
C GLY A 40 -9.33 20.68 -10.74
N THR A 41 -9.14 20.12 -11.94
CA THR A 41 -10.17 20.10 -12.99
C THR A 41 -11.41 19.34 -12.52
N GLU A 42 -12.57 19.57 -13.18
CA GLU A 42 -13.80 18.84 -12.83
C GLU A 42 -13.65 17.32 -13.04
N GLU A 43 -12.88 16.89 -14.05
CA GLU A 43 -12.59 15.47 -14.26
C GLU A 43 -11.81 14.86 -13.09
N GLU A 44 -10.79 15.57 -12.58
CA GLU A 44 -10.02 15.13 -11.41
C GLU A 44 -10.89 15.10 -10.15
N ALA A 45 -11.73 16.12 -9.96
CA ALA A 45 -12.66 16.19 -8.86
C ALA A 45 -13.69 15.04 -8.91
N GLU A 46 -14.27 14.75 -10.10
CA GLU A 46 -15.20 13.63 -10.23
C GLU A 46 -14.54 12.26 -9.97
N ARG A 47 -13.29 12.08 -10.36
CA ARG A 47 -12.53 10.87 -10.00
C ARG A 47 -12.39 10.72 -8.49
N PHE A 48 -12.10 11.82 -7.78
CA PHE A 48 -12.04 11.86 -6.33
C PHE A 48 -13.40 11.51 -5.70
N PHE A 49 -14.49 12.16 -6.15
CA PHE A 49 -15.82 11.92 -5.61
C PHE A 49 -16.34 10.51 -5.90
N ALA A 50 -16.09 9.98 -7.10
CA ALA A 50 -16.50 8.62 -7.47
C ALA A 50 -15.84 7.55 -6.57
N TYR A 51 -14.57 7.77 -6.21
CA TYR A 51 -13.86 6.89 -5.29
C TYR A 51 -14.54 6.84 -3.91
N TRP A 52 -14.88 8.00 -3.32
CA TRP A 52 -15.53 8.07 -2.01
C TRP A 52 -16.98 7.59 -2.07
N ARG A 53 -17.71 7.94 -3.11
CA ARG A 53 -19.12 7.54 -3.32
C ARG A 53 -19.28 6.02 -3.20
N LEU A 54 -18.42 5.23 -3.82
CA LEU A 54 -18.48 3.77 -3.73
C LEU A 54 -18.40 3.27 -2.29
N ARG A 55 -17.48 3.80 -1.49
CA ARG A 55 -17.27 3.40 -0.08
C ARG A 55 -18.39 3.90 0.83
N LEU A 56 -18.94 5.06 0.55
CA LEU A 56 -20.12 5.60 1.24
C LEU A 56 -21.35 4.75 0.97
N GLN A 57 -21.59 4.36 -0.28
CA GLN A 57 -22.67 3.45 -0.66
C GLN A 57 -22.52 2.06 -0.01
N ASP A 58 -21.28 1.61 0.21
CA ASP A 58 -21.01 0.36 0.93
C ASP A 58 -21.26 0.46 2.46
N GLY A 59 -21.40 1.67 3.00
CA GLY A 59 -21.78 1.88 4.39
C GLY A 59 -20.67 2.38 5.31
N ALA A 60 -19.61 3.01 4.78
CA ALA A 60 -18.62 3.68 5.60
C ALA A 60 -19.29 4.70 6.53
N ALA A 61 -18.91 4.69 7.83
CA ALA A 61 -19.48 5.61 8.82
C ALA A 61 -18.71 6.92 8.93
N TRP A 62 -17.43 6.90 8.64
CA TRP A 62 -16.54 8.05 8.77
C TRP A 62 -15.49 8.03 7.66
N ILE A 63 -15.36 9.13 6.97
CA ILE A 63 -14.31 9.33 5.96
C ILE A 63 -13.48 10.55 6.34
N ASP A 64 -12.17 10.35 6.50
CA ASP A 64 -11.17 11.42 6.52
C ASP A 64 -10.52 11.47 5.13
N GLY A 65 -11.20 12.12 4.20
CA GLY A 65 -10.86 12.05 2.78
C GLY A 65 -10.11 13.26 2.24
N LEU A 66 -10.15 14.38 2.93
CA LEU A 66 -9.41 15.57 2.56
C LEU A 66 -8.11 15.67 3.37
N ASN A 67 -7.02 15.38 2.69
CA ASN A 67 -5.66 15.42 3.22
C ASN A 67 -5.00 16.67 2.64
N CYS A 68 -4.94 17.74 3.42
CA CYS A 68 -4.57 19.06 2.94
C CYS A 68 -3.35 19.60 3.69
N PHE A 69 -2.38 20.07 2.91
CA PHE A 69 -1.18 20.70 3.45
C PHE A 69 -1.45 22.15 3.82
N LEU A 70 -0.88 22.61 4.93
CA LEU A 70 -0.80 24.01 5.28
C LEU A 70 -0.10 24.80 4.18
N ASP A 71 -0.50 26.06 4.02
CA ASP A 71 0.25 26.99 3.18
C ASP A 71 1.49 27.48 3.92
N ASN A 72 2.66 27.12 3.40
CA ASN A 72 3.94 27.61 3.92
C ASN A 72 4.65 28.56 2.95
N THR A 73 4.06 28.83 1.80
CA THR A 73 4.70 29.66 0.76
C THR A 73 4.79 31.12 1.15
N VAL A 74 3.89 31.58 2.04
CA VAL A 74 3.86 32.97 2.52
C VAL A 74 5.08 33.28 3.41
N MET A 75 5.60 32.27 4.12
CA MET A 75 6.76 32.45 5.01
C MET A 75 8.06 32.67 4.24
N ILE A 76 8.18 32.11 3.05
CA ILE A 76 9.39 32.19 2.24
C ILE A 76 8.99 32.60 0.81
N PRO A 77 8.98 33.90 0.51
CA PRO A 77 8.64 34.40 -0.82
C PRO A 77 9.53 33.76 -1.89
N GLY A 78 8.91 33.19 -2.93
CA GLY A 78 9.62 32.49 -4.01
C GLY A 78 10.07 31.06 -3.68
N PHE A 79 9.71 30.53 -2.51
CA PHE A 79 9.95 29.14 -2.21
C PHE A 79 8.91 28.24 -2.92
N GLU A 80 9.41 27.33 -3.73
CA GLU A 80 8.56 26.29 -4.33
C GLU A 80 8.63 25.03 -3.44
N PRO A 81 7.50 24.61 -2.83
CA PRO A 81 7.48 23.39 -2.03
C PRO A 81 7.95 22.19 -2.85
N GLN A 82 8.79 21.35 -2.29
CA GLN A 82 9.33 20.16 -2.96
C GLN A 82 8.54 18.89 -2.59
N GLY A 83 8.63 17.87 -3.44
CA GLY A 83 7.97 16.58 -3.23
C GLY A 83 6.44 16.67 -3.33
N LEU A 84 5.74 15.89 -2.54
CA LEU A 84 4.25 15.92 -2.52
C LEU A 84 3.70 17.28 -2.09
N GLY A 85 4.40 17.99 -1.22
CA GLY A 85 4.05 19.35 -0.80
C GLY A 85 4.06 20.37 -1.95
N ALA A 86 4.92 20.21 -2.96
CA ALA A 86 5.01 21.09 -4.12
C ALA A 86 3.71 21.16 -4.93
N THR A 87 2.97 20.07 -4.97
CA THR A 87 1.72 19.96 -5.73
C THR A 87 0.48 20.14 -4.87
N ILE A 88 0.62 20.32 -3.55
CA ILE A 88 -0.47 20.20 -2.59
C ILE A 88 -0.53 21.31 -1.53
N GLY A 89 0.39 22.23 -1.53
CA GLY A 89 0.39 23.36 -0.58
C GLY A 89 -0.70 24.38 -0.86
N GLY A 90 -1.20 25.01 0.19
CA GLY A 90 -2.05 26.20 0.07
C GLY A 90 -3.51 25.96 -0.28
N TYR A 91 -4.05 24.74 -0.19
CA TYR A 91 -5.45 24.49 -0.59
C TYR A 91 -6.48 25.28 0.19
N PHE A 92 -6.26 25.49 1.48
CA PHE A 92 -7.18 26.24 2.32
C PHE A 92 -7.36 27.69 1.88
N ARG A 93 -6.40 28.23 1.10
CA ARG A 93 -6.42 29.58 0.54
C ARG A 93 -6.92 29.65 -0.89
N LEU A 94 -7.26 28.52 -1.53
CA LEU A 94 -7.85 28.52 -2.86
C LEU A 94 -9.25 29.16 -2.82
N PRO A 95 -9.59 30.05 -3.76
CA PRO A 95 -10.90 30.73 -3.78
C PRO A 95 -12.08 29.77 -3.78
N HIS A 96 -11.92 28.59 -4.37
CA HIS A 96 -12.96 27.56 -4.47
C HIS A 96 -12.83 26.42 -3.42
N PHE A 97 -11.96 26.58 -2.40
CA PHE A 97 -11.76 25.54 -1.38
C PHE A 97 -13.08 25.15 -0.69
N ARG A 98 -13.82 26.16 -0.17
CA ARG A 98 -15.08 25.91 0.56
C ARG A 98 -16.14 25.22 -0.31
N GLU A 99 -16.23 25.60 -1.57
CA GLU A 99 -17.16 24.96 -2.50
C GLU A 99 -16.84 23.48 -2.69
N ARG A 100 -15.57 23.16 -3.01
CA ARG A 100 -15.14 21.80 -3.29
C ARG A 100 -15.12 20.91 -2.05
N ALA A 101 -14.66 21.42 -0.93
CA ALA A 101 -14.72 20.73 0.36
C ALA A 101 -16.17 20.56 0.82
N GLY A 102 -17.05 21.54 0.56
CA GLY A 102 -18.49 21.43 0.83
C GLY A 102 -19.18 20.34 -0.01
N ARG A 103 -18.80 20.18 -1.28
CA ARG A 103 -19.28 19.03 -2.11
C ARG A 103 -18.88 17.69 -1.50
N TYR A 104 -17.67 17.59 -0.96
CA TYR A 104 -17.21 16.39 -0.26
C TYR A 104 -18.01 16.14 1.02
N ALA A 105 -18.21 17.15 1.86
CA ALA A 105 -19.01 17.04 3.08
C ALA A 105 -20.45 16.61 2.76
N ALA A 106 -21.09 17.28 1.80
CA ALA A 106 -22.45 16.95 1.35
C ALA A 106 -22.56 15.50 0.86
N LEU A 107 -21.59 15.03 0.08
CA LEU A 107 -21.54 13.63 -0.39
C LEU A 107 -21.48 12.64 0.80
N CYS A 108 -20.70 12.93 1.83
CA CYS A 108 -20.62 12.08 3.02
C CYS A 108 -21.94 12.08 3.80
N HIS A 109 -22.50 13.27 4.05
CA HIS A 109 -23.74 13.44 4.80
C HIS A 109 -24.96 12.84 4.08
N GLU A 110 -25.04 12.94 2.76
CA GLU A 110 -26.08 12.27 1.96
C GLU A 110 -26.14 10.76 2.21
N HIS A 111 -24.99 10.16 2.49
CA HIS A 111 -24.88 8.73 2.80
C HIS A 111 -24.86 8.44 4.31
N GLY A 112 -25.13 9.42 5.16
CA GLY A 112 -25.14 9.26 6.63
C GLY A 112 -23.76 8.95 7.22
N ALA A 113 -22.71 9.46 6.62
CA ALA A 113 -21.34 9.34 7.09
C ALA A 113 -20.80 10.69 7.56
N VAL A 114 -19.86 10.65 8.51
CA VAL A 114 -19.12 11.81 9.00
C VAL A 114 -17.98 12.13 8.02
N ALA A 115 -17.75 13.43 7.79
CA ALA A 115 -16.71 13.97 6.93
C ALA A 115 -15.68 14.76 7.75
N THR A 116 -14.42 14.33 7.75
CA THR A 116 -13.31 15.10 8.35
C THR A 116 -12.21 15.39 7.33
N ALA A 117 -11.30 16.26 7.70
CA ALA A 117 -10.11 16.58 6.93
C ALA A 117 -8.87 16.53 7.83
N GLN A 118 -7.78 15.97 7.32
CA GLN A 118 -6.50 15.99 8.00
C GLN A 118 -5.65 17.18 7.55
N ILE A 119 -5.14 17.95 8.49
CA ILE A 119 -4.17 19.01 8.25
C ILE A 119 -2.77 18.45 8.41
N ILE A 120 -1.95 18.65 7.39
CA ILE A 120 -0.59 18.13 7.29
C ILE A 120 0.39 19.27 7.11
N MET A 121 1.53 19.18 7.80
CA MET A 121 2.71 19.99 7.54
C MET A 121 3.93 19.07 7.55
N GLN A 122 4.43 18.75 6.37
CA GLN A 122 5.53 17.79 6.26
C GLN A 122 6.82 18.36 6.85
N GLY A 123 7.40 17.69 7.83
CA GLY A 123 8.64 18.07 8.48
C GLY A 123 9.86 17.91 7.57
N GLY A 124 10.86 18.79 7.72
CA GLY A 124 12.07 18.79 6.90
C GLY A 124 11.89 19.23 5.45
N MET A 125 10.72 19.76 5.08
CA MET A 125 10.42 20.24 3.71
C MET A 125 9.88 21.67 3.67
N PRO A 126 10.64 22.70 3.97
CA PRO A 126 11.98 22.69 4.61
C PRO A 126 11.96 22.81 6.13
N HIS A 127 10.78 22.93 6.77
CA HIS A 127 10.62 23.36 8.16
C HIS A 127 10.94 22.26 9.18
N SER A 128 11.68 22.59 10.22
CA SER A 128 12.05 21.67 11.28
C SER A 128 12.18 22.38 12.63
N PRO A 129 12.00 21.70 13.76
CA PRO A 129 12.31 22.28 15.06
C PRO A 129 13.81 22.55 15.24
N SER A 130 14.68 21.78 14.61
CA SER A 130 16.12 21.82 14.77
C SER A 130 16.87 21.47 13.48
N GLY A 131 18.20 21.58 13.50
CA GLY A 131 19.06 21.14 12.39
C GLY A 131 19.21 19.61 12.28
N ARG A 132 18.60 18.85 13.16
CA ARG A 132 18.60 17.38 13.08
C ARG A 132 17.66 16.94 11.99
N LEU A 133 18.22 16.20 11.02
CA LEU A 133 17.42 15.57 10.00
C LEU A 133 16.61 14.45 10.65
N ALA A 134 15.31 14.48 10.42
CA ALA A 134 14.53 13.29 10.65
C ALA A 134 15.11 12.21 9.76
N ASN A 135 15.68 11.31 10.40
CA ASN A 135 16.26 10.10 9.90
C ASN A 135 16.47 10.09 8.40
N TYR A 136 16.44 9.82 7.40
CA TYR A 136 16.94 9.69 6.08
C TYR A 136 16.04 10.02 4.92
N THR A 137 14.88 10.53 5.11
CA THR A 137 13.95 10.66 4.00
C THR A 137 14.21 11.84 3.11
N ASN A 138 14.72 12.89 3.66
CA ASN A 138 14.99 14.10 2.92
C ASN A 138 16.41 14.55 3.21
N ASN A 139 17.28 14.36 2.25
CA ASN A 139 18.67 14.84 2.32
C ASN A 139 18.80 16.37 2.20
N LEU A 140 17.72 17.10 2.49
CA LEU A 140 17.72 18.55 2.49
C LEU A 140 18.08 19.06 3.89
N VAL A 141 18.94 20.06 3.95
CA VAL A 141 19.19 20.77 5.19
C VAL A 141 17.92 21.53 5.57
N PRO A 142 17.31 21.24 6.72
CA PRO A 142 16.06 21.88 7.08
C PRO A 142 16.26 23.34 7.46
N HIS A 143 15.23 24.15 7.24
CA HIS A 143 15.10 25.48 7.85
C HIS A 143 14.63 25.32 9.31
N ILE A 144 15.42 25.82 10.25
CA ILE A 144 15.08 25.80 11.68
C ILE A 144 14.10 26.94 11.94
N LEU A 145 12.88 26.60 12.36
CA LEU A 145 11.85 27.58 12.66
C LEU A 145 12.26 28.48 13.85
N ASN A 146 12.10 29.78 13.69
CA ASN A 146 12.11 30.73 14.80
C ASN A 146 10.73 30.85 15.46
N GLU A 147 10.63 31.58 16.56
CA GLU A 147 9.38 31.71 17.32
C GLU A 147 8.27 32.42 16.52
N ASP A 148 8.61 33.45 15.74
CA ASP A 148 7.62 34.17 14.90
C ASP A 148 7.03 33.25 13.83
N GLU A 149 7.86 32.40 13.23
CA GLU A 149 7.41 31.42 12.24
C GLU A 149 6.54 30.33 12.88
N ILE A 150 6.83 29.89 14.10
CA ILE A 150 5.99 28.97 14.85
C ILE A 150 4.62 29.61 15.13
N GLN A 151 4.59 30.86 15.58
CA GLN A 151 3.33 31.60 15.81
C GLN A 151 2.54 31.79 14.52
N TRP A 152 3.22 32.04 13.40
CA TRP A 152 2.56 32.10 12.11
C TRP A 152 1.89 30.76 11.74
N LEU A 153 2.60 29.64 11.93
CA LEU A 153 2.05 28.30 11.66
C LEU A 153 0.85 27.99 12.56
N ILE A 154 0.89 28.35 13.85
CA ILE A 154 -0.25 28.21 14.77
C ILE A 154 -1.49 28.90 14.21
N ASN A 155 -1.31 30.13 13.69
CA ASN A 155 -2.40 30.87 13.06
C ASN A 155 -2.89 30.19 11.77
N GLU A 156 -2.00 29.57 10.98
CA GLU A 156 -2.38 28.82 9.77
C GLU A 156 -3.15 27.54 10.11
N TYR A 157 -2.81 26.83 11.19
CA TYR A 157 -3.61 25.71 11.68
C TYR A 157 -5.03 26.17 12.04
N ALA A 158 -5.16 27.27 12.77
CA ALA A 158 -6.46 27.83 13.15
C ALA A 158 -7.25 28.32 11.93
N PHE A 159 -6.60 29.02 10.99
CA PHE A 159 -7.23 29.46 9.74
C PHE A 159 -7.74 28.26 8.95
N SER A 160 -6.92 27.25 8.76
CA SER A 160 -7.25 26.05 7.98
C SER A 160 -8.41 25.26 8.59
N ALA A 161 -8.42 25.10 9.91
CA ALA A 161 -9.54 24.48 10.62
C ALA A 161 -10.85 25.28 10.47
N GLY A 162 -10.76 26.62 10.50
CA GLY A 162 -11.89 27.51 10.22
C GLY A 162 -12.45 27.35 8.80
N GLU A 163 -11.58 27.19 7.80
CA GLU A 163 -12.00 26.94 6.41
C GLU A 163 -12.67 25.55 6.24
N ILE A 164 -12.14 24.53 6.92
CA ILE A 164 -12.73 23.18 6.96
C ILE A 164 -14.14 23.24 7.57
N GLN A 165 -14.30 23.91 8.73
CA GLN A 165 -15.60 24.07 9.38
C GLN A 165 -16.57 24.87 8.50
N ALA A 166 -16.10 25.97 7.89
CA ALA A 166 -16.93 26.81 7.01
C ALA A 166 -17.38 26.06 5.73
N ALA A 167 -16.66 25.03 5.32
CA ALA A 167 -17.04 24.14 4.23
C ALA A 167 -18.09 23.08 4.67
N GLY A 168 -18.43 23.01 5.96
CA GLY A 168 -19.45 22.09 6.48
C GLY A 168 -18.93 20.70 6.85
N LEU A 169 -17.63 20.52 7.04
CA LEU A 169 -17.09 19.27 7.58
C LEU A 169 -17.32 19.19 9.10
N ASP A 170 -17.33 17.97 9.65
CA ASP A 170 -17.65 17.68 11.04
C ASP A 170 -16.45 17.83 11.98
N GLY A 171 -15.23 17.80 11.46
CA GLY A 171 -14.02 17.89 12.27
C GLY A 171 -12.73 17.94 11.48
N VAL A 172 -11.64 18.08 12.23
CA VAL A 172 -10.28 18.14 11.74
C VAL A 172 -9.40 17.14 12.51
N GLU A 173 -8.45 16.53 11.82
CA GLU A 173 -7.39 15.71 12.43
C GLU A 173 -6.03 16.39 12.20
N LEU A 174 -5.26 16.59 13.27
CA LEU A 174 -3.88 17.07 13.18
C LEU A 174 -2.92 15.89 13.00
N HIS A 175 -2.04 16.00 12.04
CA HIS A 175 -1.08 14.94 11.71
C HIS A 175 0.20 15.09 12.54
N ALA A 176 0.23 14.44 13.71
CA ALA A 176 1.38 14.43 14.62
C ALA A 176 2.11 13.07 14.59
N ASN A 177 2.35 12.57 13.36
CA ASN A 177 3.07 11.32 13.12
C ASN A 177 3.73 11.31 11.73
N HIS A 178 4.39 10.22 11.33
CA HIS A 178 5.03 10.02 10.02
C HIS A 178 6.08 11.09 9.67
N GLU A 179 6.76 11.64 10.69
CA GLU A 179 7.74 12.74 10.58
C GLU A 179 7.13 14.06 10.06
N ASP A 180 5.84 14.26 10.27
CA ASP A 180 5.26 15.58 10.11
C ASP A 180 5.80 16.56 11.17
N LEU A 181 5.71 17.85 10.89
CA LEU A 181 6.31 18.89 11.71
C LEU A 181 5.92 18.77 13.19
N LEU A 182 4.65 18.49 13.49
CA LEU A 182 4.18 18.31 14.85
C LEU A 182 4.88 17.13 15.55
N GLN A 183 5.08 16.00 14.86
CA GLN A 183 5.86 14.89 15.42
C GLN A 183 7.32 15.27 15.63
N LEU A 184 7.95 16.00 14.69
CA LEU A 184 9.34 16.42 14.87
C LEU A 184 9.53 17.29 16.11
N PHE A 185 8.53 18.12 16.47
CA PHE A 185 8.56 18.87 17.72
C PHE A 185 8.39 17.98 18.95
N LEU A 186 7.55 16.95 18.89
CA LEU A 186 7.32 16.02 19.99
C LEU A 186 8.55 15.12 20.26
N SER A 187 9.27 14.73 19.24
CA SER A 187 10.36 13.76 19.34
C SER A 187 11.63 14.33 19.99
N PRO A 188 12.14 13.71 21.05
CA PRO A 188 13.43 14.10 21.64
C PRO A 188 14.62 13.84 20.70
N ALA A 189 14.46 12.97 19.70
CA ALA A 189 15.50 12.69 18.71
C ALA A 189 15.68 13.82 17.69
N THR A 190 14.62 14.54 17.35
CA THR A 190 14.60 15.58 16.31
C THR A 190 14.46 17.00 16.85
N ASN A 191 14.06 17.17 18.11
CA ASN A 191 13.90 18.46 18.74
C ASN A 191 14.97 18.68 19.83
N ASP A 192 16.06 19.36 19.50
CA ASP A 192 17.12 19.74 20.44
C ASP A 192 17.10 21.24 20.78
N ARG A 193 15.94 21.89 20.60
CA ARG A 193 15.77 23.30 20.97
C ARG A 193 15.97 23.55 22.45
N THR A 194 16.50 24.71 22.76
CA THR A 194 16.73 25.18 24.13
C THR A 194 15.83 26.35 24.54
N ASP A 195 14.94 26.76 23.65
CA ASP A 195 13.88 27.74 23.92
C ASP A 195 12.61 27.05 24.44
N GLY A 196 11.52 27.82 24.58
CA GLY A 196 10.25 27.32 25.11
C GLY A 196 9.55 26.24 24.26
N TYR A 197 10.04 25.88 23.08
CA TYR A 197 9.50 24.86 22.17
C TYR A 197 10.32 23.58 22.12
N GLY A 198 11.24 23.37 23.06
CA GLY A 198 12.09 22.19 23.17
C GLY A 198 12.44 21.81 24.61
N GLY A 199 13.46 20.99 24.78
CA GLY A 199 13.89 20.53 26.10
C GLY A 199 13.03 19.39 26.67
N ASP A 200 12.32 19.62 27.74
CA ASP A 200 11.44 18.62 28.34
C ASP A 200 10.15 18.37 27.54
N LEU A 201 9.32 17.45 28.03
CA LEU A 201 8.07 17.10 27.33
C LEU A 201 7.11 18.29 27.22
N ASP A 202 7.05 19.17 28.22
CA ASP A 202 6.17 20.34 28.19
C ASP A 202 6.58 21.31 27.07
N GLY A 203 7.88 21.57 26.92
CA GLY A 203 8.40 22.39 25.81
C GLY A 203 8.18 21.73 24.45
N ARG A 204 8.41 20.42 24.31
CA ARG A 204 8.18 19.71 23.05
C ARG A 204 6.70 19.65 22.63
N LEU A 205 5.78 19.61 23.61
CA LEU A 205 4.33 19.62 23.38
C LEU A 205 3.79 21.01 23.04
N ARG A 206 4.48 22.07 23.41
CA ARG A 206 3.95 23.43 23.40
C ARG A 206 3.38 23.86 22.04
N PHE A 207 4.09 23.59 20.96
CA PHE A 207 3.59 23.91 19.61
C PHE A 207 2.24 23.24 19.29
N LEU A 208 2.13 21.93 19.57
CA LEU A 208 0.89 21.19 19.35
C LEU A 208 -0.26 21.72 20.22
N LEU A 209 0.00 22.01 21.50
CA LEU A 209 -1.00 22.52 22.43
C LEU A 209 -1.50 23.93 22.03
N GLU A 210 -0.60 24.82 21.63
CA GLU A 210 -0.94 26.16 21.16
C GLU A 210 -1.73 26.11 19.84
N ALA A 211 -1.38 25.20 18.91
CA ALA A 211 -2.15 24.98 17.69
C ALA A 211 -3.57 24.48 17.99
N ILE A 212 -3.74 23.54 18.91
CA ILE A 212 -5.04 23.04 19.35
C ILE A 212 -5.88 24.17 19.97
N ALA A 213 -5.28 24.96 20.86
CA ALA A 213 -5.96 26.10 21.51
C ALA A 213 -6.41 27.15 20.49
N ALA A 214 -5.58 27.47 19.50
CA ALA A 214 -5.92 28.40 18.44
C ALA A 214 -7.05 27.85 17.52
N ILE A 215 -7.03 26.57 17.22
CA ILE A 215 -8.14 25.91 16.49
C ILE A 215 -9.43 25.99 17.29
N ARG A 216 -9.41 25.69 18.59
CA ARG A 216 -10.60 25.77 19.44
C ARG A 216 -11.15 27.19 19.57
N ALA A 217 -10.26 28.16 19.70
CA ALA A 217 -10.67 29.58 19.71
C ALA A 217 -11.36 30.00 18.40
N LYS A 218 -10.94 29.40 17.26
CA LYS A 218 -11.49 29.68 15.94
C LYS A 218 -12.80 28.94 15.65
N THR A 219 -12.89 27.65 16.04
CA THR A 219 -13.98 26.76 15.62
C THR A 219 -15.02 26.50 16.71
N GLY A 220 -14.71 26.82 17.95
CA GLY A 220 -15.59 26.54 19.11
C GLY A 220 -15.54 25.09 19.60
N PRO A 221 -16.35 24.76 20.61
CA PRO A 221 -16.27 23.47 21.30
C PRO A 221 -16.94 22.31 20.55
N ASP A 222 -17.85 22.59 19.65
CA ASP A 222 -18.68 21.59 18.97
C ASP A 222 -18.02 20.96 17.74
N PHE A 223 -16.98 21.61 17.20
CA PHE A 223 -16.21 21.10 16.05
C PHE A 223 -15.23 20.02 16.51
N CYS A 224 -15.25 18.83 15.91
CA CYS A 224 -14.41 17.72 16.36
C CYS A 224 -12.93 17.96 16.03
N VAL A 225 -12.05 17.77 17.02
CA VAL A 225 -10.59 17.90 16.87
C VAL A 225 -9.91 16.61 17.32
N GLY A 226 -9.29 15.91 16.38
CA GLY A 226 -8.51 14.72 16.63
C GLY A 226 -7.02 14.91 16.42
N ILE A 227 -6.23 14.06 17.06
CA ILE A 227 -4.78 14.03 16.89
C ILE A 227 -4.37 12.64 16.41
N ARG A 228 -3.76 12.59 15.24
CA ARG A 228 -3.14 11.35 14.77
C ARG A 228 -1.73 11.28 15.29
N LEU A 229 -1.51 10.35 16.23
CA LEU A 229 -0.30 10.26 17.03
C LEU A 229 0.46 8.96 16.74
N ASN A 230 1.77 9.04 16.58
CA ASN A 230 2.63 7.88 16.66
C ASN A 230 2.67 7.39 18.10
N MET A 231 2.37 6.11 18.33
CA MET A 231 2.32 5.56 19.70
C MET A 231 3.71 5.44 20.32
N GLU A 232 4.70 5.19 19.49
CA GLU A 232 6.09 4.95 19.83
C GLU A 232 6.94 5.12 18.57
N GLU A 233 8.15 5.65 18.68
CA GLU A 233 8.99 5.95 17.51
C GLU A 233 9.85 4.78 17.04
N LEU A 234 10.10 3.78 17.88
CA LEU A 234 10.86 2.55 17.56
C LEU A 234 12.26 2.76 16.98
N PHE A 235 12.87 3.91 17.20
CA PHE A 235 14.25 4.21 16.80
C PHE A 235 15.04 4.85 17.96
N ALA A 236 16.37 4.83 17.87
CA ALA A 236 17.23 5.31 18.93
C ALA A 236 17.04 6.81 19.21
N GLY A 237 16.78 7.15 20.47
CA GLY A 237 16.54 8.52 20.92
C GLY A 237 15.13 9.04 20.71
N GLY A 238 14.25 8.27 20.08
CA GLY A 238 12.83 8.58 20.00
C GLY A 238 12.09 8.26 21.30
N TYR A 239 10.85 8.74 21.43
CA TYR A 239 10.02 8.42 22.59
C TYR A 239 9.45 7.00 22.50
N ASP A 240 9.28 6.38 23.67
CA ASP A 240 8.65 5.07 23.81
C ASP A 240 7.13 5.17 24.02
N ALA A 241 6.47 4.01 24.13
CA ALA A 241 5.02 3.97 24.32
C ALA A 241 4.55 4.55 25.67
N ASP A 242 5.40 4.57 26.71
CA ASP A 242 5.03 5.16 27.99
C ASP A 242 5.04 6.70 27.89
N GLU A 243 6.02 7.28 27.24
CA GLU A 243 6.02 8.72 26.93
C GLU A 243 4.91 9.07 25.93
N GLY A 244 4.62 8.21 24.93
CA GLY A 244 3.48 8.37 24.04
C GLY A 244 2.14 8.45 24.80
N ILE A 245 1.95 7.61 25.82
CA ILE A 245 0.79 7.66 26.71
C ILE A 245 0.78 8.96 27.53
N GLU A 246 1.93 9.44 28.01
CA GLU A 246 1.99 10.70 28.74
C GLU A 246 1.65 11.89 27.82
N ILE A 247 2.10 11.90 26.56
CA ILE A 247 1.61 12.84 25.55
C ILE A 247 0.09 12.81 25.47
N GLY A 248 -0.49 11.60 25.38
CA GLY A 248 -1.94 11.43 25.37
C GLY A 248 -2.65 12.00 26.61
N ARG A 249 -2.08 11.83 27.81
CA ARG A 249 -2.61 12.40 29.06
C ARG A 249 -2.59 13.93 29.07
N ARG A 250 -1.49 14.52 28.56
CA ARG A 250 -1.40 15.99 28.44
C ARG A 250 -2.43 16.54 27.46
N LEU A 251 -2.65 15.86 26.34
CA LEU A 251 -3.69 16.21 25.37
C LEU A 251 -5.09 16.08 25.99
N GLU A 252 -5.38 14.99 26.69
CA GLU A 252 -6.66 14.77 27.39
C GLU A 252 -6.92 15.85 28.45
N ALA A 253 -5.91 16.22 29.21
CA ALA A 253 -6.03 17.21 30.29
C ALA A 253 -6.43 18.60 29.80
N THR A 254 -6.20 18.93 28.52
CA THR A 254 -6.65 20.20 27.94
C THR A 254 -8.16 20.29 27.81
N GLY A 255 -8.87 19.16 27.72
CA GLY A 255 -10.30 19.11 27.39
C GLY A 255 -10.62 19.61 25.97
N GLN A 256 -9.62 19.76 25.10
CA GLN A 256 -9.75 20.37 23.76
C GLN A 256 -9.63 19.35 22.62
N VAL A 257 -9.28 18.10 22.92
CA VAL A 257 -9.13 17.00 21.98
C VAL A 257 -10.28 16.01 22.14
N ASP A 258 -10.87 15.56 21.04
CA ASP A 258 -12.03 14.65 21.07
C ASP A 258 -11.62 13.18 20.88
N TYR A 259 -10.49 12.88 20.22
CA TYR A 259 -10.00 11.52 20.03
C TYR A 259 -8.50 11.48 19.71
N LEU A 260 -7.89 10.32 19.94
CA LEU A 260 -6.55 10.00 19.44
C LEU A 260 -6.63 8.94 18.35
N HIS A 261 -6.00 9.20 17.22
CA HIS A 261 -5.82 8.26 16.15
C HIS A 261 -4.42 7.63 16.26
N CYS A 262 -4.36 6.49 16.92
CA CYS A 262 -3.14 5.77 17.24
C CYS A 262 -2.60 5.00 16.03
N VAL A 263 -1.36 5.27 15.67
CA VAL A 263 -0.63 4.62 14.57
C VAL A 263 0.77 4.23 15.01
N MET A 264 1.46 3.46 14.19
CA MET A 264 2.83 3.02 14.42
C MET A 264 3.63 3.05 13.13
N GLY A 265 4.90 3.38 13.25
CA GLY A 265 5.84 3.39 12.15
C GLY A 265 6.10 4.77 11.58
N ASP A 266 7.15 4.86 10.82
CA ASP A 266 7.66 6.09 10.25
C ASP A 266 7.67 6.10 8.72
N ASN A 267 8.13 7.19 8.18
CA ASN A 267 8.22 7.44 6.75
C ASN A 267 9.40 6.70 6.07
N TRP A 268 10.27 6.04 6.84
CA TRP A 268 11.48 5.31 6.44
C TRP A 268 11.25 3.91 5.99
N GLY A 269 10.12 3.31 6.48
CA GLY A 269 9.79 1.93 6.25
C GLY A 269 10.47 0.91 7.19
N ALA A 270 11.01 1.36 8.34
CA ALA A 270 11.62 0.44 9.31
C ALA A 270 11.36 0.83 10.79
N PRO A 271 10.16 0.61 11.32
CA PRO A 271 8.97 0.03 10.70
C PRO A 271 8.21 1.01 9.81
N SER A 272 7.64 0.53 8.73
CA SER A 272 6.83 1.35 7.84
C SER A 272 5.47 1.68 8.45
N TYR A 273 5.04 2.93 8.38
CA TYR A 273 3.68 3.29 8.73
C TYR A 273 2.64 2.75 7.74
N VAL A 274 3.04 2.50 6.49
CA VAL A 274 2.23 1.76 5.51
C VAL A 274 2.70 0.31 5.46
N GLN A 275 2.42 -0.43 6.52
CA GLN A 275 2.92 -1.77 6.77
C GLN A 275 2.63 -2.73 5.61
N PRO A 276 3.67 -3.24 4.90
CA PRO A 276 3.50 -4.25 3.86
C PRO A 276 3.16 -5.63 4.43
N HIS A 277 3.10 -6.64 3.57
CA HIS A 277 2.81 -8.03 3.95
C HIS A 277 3.79 -8.65 4.96
N ASN A 278 4.97 -8.07 5.12
CA ASN A 278 5.98 -8.50 6.11
C ASN A 278 5.51 -8.33 7.57
N TYR A 279 4.56 -7.44 7.83
CA TYR A 279 4.00 -7.20 9.15
C TYR A 279 2.72 -7.98 9.38
N GLY A 280 2.45 -8.39 10.63
CA GLY A 280 1.20 -9.02 11.03
C GLY A 280 -0.02 -8.09 10.87
N ALA A 281 -1.20 -8.65 10.63
CA ALA A 281 -2.42 -7.87 10.64
C ALA A 281 -2.70 -7.35 12.07
N GLY A 282 -2.92 -6.05 12.22
CA GLY A 282 -3.15 -5.42 13.52
C GLY A 282 -1.98 -5.54 14.50
N GLN A 283 -0.74 -5.67 14.03
CA GLN A 283 0.44 -6.03 14.83
C GLN A 283 0.62 -5.21 16.10
N TRP A 284 0.30 -3.91 16.08
CA TRP A 284 0.46 -3.01 17.22
C TRP A 284 -0.86 -2.62 17.88
N ALA A 285 -1.93 -3.37 17.62
CA ALA A 285 -3.23 -3.10 18.26
C ALA A 285 -3.16 -3.20 19.79
N ALA A 286 -2.35 -4.12 20.33
CA ALA A 286 -2.15 -4.23 21.78
C ALA A 286 -1.47 -2.98 22.38
N THR A 287 -0.56 -2.32 21.66
CA THR A 287 0.01 -1.03 22.09
C THR A 287 -1.07 0.05 22.14
N ALA A 288 -1.97 0.12 21.13
CA ALA A 288 -3.12 1.02 21.19
C ALA A 288 -4.04 0.69 22.38
N GLY A 289 -4.16 -0.59 22.77
CA GLY A 289 -4.86 -1.03 23.97
C GLY A 289 -4.29 -0.45 25.27
N ARG A 290 -2.96 -0.23 25.36
CA ARG A 290 -2.35 0.46 26.51
C ARG A 290 -2.81 1.92 26.59
N PHE A 291 -2.89 2.63 25.45
CA PHE A 291 -3.45 4.00 25.39
C PHE A 291 -4.91 4.00 25.85
N LYS A 292 -5.72 3.08 25.35
CA LYS A 292 -7.12 2.98 25.72
C LYS A 292 -7.35 2.69 27.22
N GLN A 293 -6.46 1.91 27.84
CA GLN A 293 -6.52 1.66 29.28
C GLN A 293 -6.10 2.87 30.12
N ALA A 294 -5.19 3.68 29.59
CA ALA A 294 -4.61 4.82 30.29
C ALA A 294 -5.39 6.13 30.12
N LEU A 295 -6.25 6.23 29.11
CA LEU A 295 -6.94 7.44 28.69
C LEU A 295 -8.44 7.23 28.61
N ARG A 296 -9.22 8.30 28.77
CA ARG A 296 -10.67 8.33 28.55
C ARG A 296 -11.03 8.74 27.12
N LEU A 297 -10.09 9.39 26.40
CA LEU A 297 -10.28 9.76 25.02
C LEU A 297 -10.61 8.54 24.16
N PRO A 298 -11.56 8.65 23.22
CA PRO A 298 -11.77 7.65 22.20
C PRO A 298 -10.48 7.34 21.43
N ILE A 299 -10.18 6.06 21.22
CA ILE A 299 -9.01 5.57 20.50
C ILE A 299 -9.43 5.02 19.15
N VAL A 300 -8.89 5.59 18.09
CA VAL A 300 -8.95 5.05 16.71
C VAL A 300 -7.62 4.36 16.44
N TYR A 301 -7.62 3.12 15.97
CA TYR A 301 -6.39 2.41 15.60
C TYR A 301 -6.30 2.18 14.10
N THR A 302 -5.19 2.58 13.47
CA THR A 302 -4.85 2.23 12.09
C THR A 302 -3.47 1.57 12.03
N GLY A 303 -3.43 0.34 11.55
CA GLY A 303 -2.18 -0.43 11.41
C GLY A 303 -2.46 -1.80 10.81
N ARG A 304 -2.49 -1.89 9.48
CA ARG A 304 -2.77 -3.13 8.74
C ARG A 304 -4.02 -3.90 9.23
N VAL A 305 -5.10 -3.19 9.49
CA VAL A 305 -6.42 -3.80 9.70
C VAL A 305 -6.89 -4.32 8.34
N SER A 306 -6.62 -5.59 8.08
CA SER A 306 -6.69 -6.17 6.72
C SER A 306 -8.01 -6.87 6.41
N SER A 307 -8.85 -7.11 7.40
CA SER A 307 -10.16 -7.74 7.25
C SER A 307 -11.14 -7.28 8.33
N ALA A 308 -12.44 -7.53 8.12
CA ALA A 308 -13.48 -7.23 9.10
C ALA A 308 -13.33 -8.07 10.38
N GLN A 309 -12.80 -9.29 10.26
CA GLN A 309 -12.54 -10.16 11.43
C GLN A 309 -11.42 -9.59 12.31
N VAL A 310 -10.32 -9.11 11.70
CA VAL A 310 -9.25 -8.42 12.46
C VAL A 310 -9.77 -7.14 13.10
N ALA A 311 -10.62 -6.39 12.40
CA ALA A 311 -11.28 -5.20 12.95
C ALA A 311 -12.15 -5.51 14.17
N GLU A 312 -13.00 -6.53 14.07
CA GLU A 312 -13.83 -7.01 15.18
C GLU A 312 -12.98 -7.44 16.37
N GLU A 313 -11.93 -8.22 16.13
CA GLU A 313 -11.03 -8.71 17.19
C GLU A 313 -10.38 -7.57 17.96
N ILE A 314 -9.92 -6.53 17.27
CA ILE A 314 -9.29 -5.35 17.89
C ILE A 314 -10.27 -4.63 18.82
N ILE A 315 -11.51 -4.43 18.38
CA ILE A 315 -12.54 -3.75 19.16
C ILE A 315 -13.03 -4.64 20.32
N ALA A 316 -13.29 -5.91 20.05
CA ALA A 316 -13.76 -6.87 21.06
C ALA A 316 -12.77 -7.07 22.21
N LYS A 317 -11.46 -7.01 21.91
CA LYS A 317 -10.40 -7.06 22.93
C LYS A 317 -10.20 -5.74 23.68
N GLY A 318 -10.94 -4.69 23.33
CA GLY A 318 -10.79 -3.36 23.92
C GLY A 318 -9.47 -2.67 23.60
N TYR A 319 -8.86 -3.00 22.45
CA TYR A 319 -7.63 -2.34 22.02
C TYR A 319 -7.87 -0.97 21.38
N ALA A 320 -9.06 -0.76 20.82
CA ALA A 320 -9.48 0.52 20.27
C ALA A 320 -11.01 0.63 20.32
N ASP A 321 -11.53 1.86 20.20
CA ASP A 321 -12.96 2.13 20.03
C ASP A 321 -13.38 2.03 18.57
N MET A 322 -12.49 2.43 17.67
CA MET A 322 -12.70 2.40 16.23
C MET A 322 -11.43 1.93 15.49
N VAL A 323 -11.59 1.51 14.25
CA VAL A 323 -10.50 1.06 13.40
C VAL A 323 -10.47 1.78 12.07
N GLY A 324 -9.27 2.11 11.62
CA GLY A 324 -9.03 2.67 10.30
C GLY A 324 -8.68 1.57 9.27
N MET A 325 -9.46 1.47 8.20
CA MET A 325 -9.31 0.46 7.15
C MET A 325 -9.16 1.11 5.77
N ALA A 326 -7.93 1.29 5.26
CA ALA A 326 -7.72 1.84 3.92
C ALA A 326 -7.55 0.74 2.86
N ARG A 327 -6.41 0.02 2.89
CA ARG A 327 -6.04 -0.91 1.81
C ARG A 327 -6.98 -2.12 1.67
N ALA A 328 -7.63 -2.55 2.74
CA ALA A 328 -8.69 -3.57 2.67
C ALA A 328 -9.85 -3.08 1.78
N MET A 329 -10.24 -1.81 1.92
CA MET A 329 -11.29 -1.19 1.11
C MET A 329 -10.83 -0.74 -0.29
N PHE A 330 -9.52 -0.71 -0.55
CA PHE A 330 -8.99 -0.64 -1.92
C PHE A 330 -9.17 -1.98 -2.63
N ALA A 331 -8.84 -3.06 -1.92
CA ALA A 331 -8.97 -4.40 -2.48
C ALA A 331 -10.43 -4.77 -2.75
N ASP A 332 -11.35 -4.37 -1.88
CA ASP A 332 -12.78 -4.58 -2.06
C ASP A 332 -13.60 -3.34 -1.62
N GLY A 333 -14.14 -2.62 -2.60
CA GLY A 333 -14.97 -1.44 -2.35
C GLY A 333 -16.34 -1.74 -1.70
N ASN A 334 -16.73 -3.02 -1.64
CA ASN A 334 -17.97 -3.51 -1.03
C ASN A 334 -17.69 -4.37 0.21
N LEU A 335 -16.58 -4.10 0.91
CA LEU A 335 -16.14 -4.87 2.07
C LEU A 335 -17.15 -4.83 3.20
N ILE A 336 -17.72 -3.65 3.50
CA ILE A 336 -18.61 -3.44 4.65
C ILE A 336 -19.93 -4.19 4.46
N SER A 337 -20.57 -4.05 3.32
CA SER A 337 -21.85 -4.72 3.01
C SER A 337 -21.68 -6.24 2.97
N LYS A 338 -20.60 -6.75 2.36
CA LYS A 338 -20.28 -8.18 2.35
C LYS A 338 -20.02 -8.72 3.76
N ALA A 339 -19.23 -8.00 4.55
CA ALA A 339 -18.93 -8.38 5.95
C ALA A 339 -20.20 -8.42 6.79
N ARG A 340 -21.07 -7.41 6.68
CA ARG A 340 -22.36 -7.36 7.37
C ARG A 340 -23.29 -8.51 6.97
N ALA A 341 -23.23 -8.94 5.71
CA ALA A 341 -23.98 -10.07 5.20
C ALA A 341 -23.34 -11.45 5.51
N GLY A 342 -22.20 -11.49 6.24
CA GLY A 342 -21.47 -12.73 6.54
C GLY A 342 -20.76 -13.37 5.34
N LYS A 343 -20.64 -12.64 4.23
CA LYS A 343 -20.04 -13.11 2.96
C LYS A 343 -18.52 -12.91 2.93
N PHE A 344 -17.83 -13.36 3.96
CA PHE A 344 -16.38 -13.11 4.13
C PHE A 344 -15.54 -13.67 2.98
N GLU A 345 -15.92 -14.81 2.45
CA GLU A 345 -15.21 -15.48 1.35
C GLU A 345 -15.37 -14.75 0.00
N GLU A 346 -16.36 -13.87 -0.11
CA GLU A 346 -16.59 -13.02 -1.28
C GLU A 346 -15.80 -11.70 -1.20
N ILE A 347 -15.16 -11.39 -0.06
CA ILE A 347 -14.33 -10.21 0.12
C ILE A 347 -12.98 -10.45 -0.52
N ARG A 348 -12.61 -9.60 -1.47
CA ARG A 348 -11.30 -9.63 -2.14
C ARG A 348 -10.20 -9.19 -1.16
N PRO A 349 -9.22 -10.03 -0.81
CA PRO A 349 -8.21 -9.70 0.18
C PRO A 349 -7.16 -8.73 -0.35
N CYS A 350 -6.69 -7.82 0.51
CA CYS A 350 -5.50 -7.03 0.24
C CYS A 350 -4.24 -7.87 0.45
N ILE A 351 -3.38 -7.98 -0.55
CA ILE A 351 -2.14 -8.77 -0.48
C ILE A 351 -0.93 -8.00 0.11
N GLY A 352 -1.11 -6.74 0.52
CA GLY A 352 -0.09 -5.97 1.26
C GLY A 352 1.19 -5.63 0.50
N THR A 353 1.19 -5.65 -0.82
CA THR A 353 2.37 -5.34 -1.65
C THR A 353 2.76 -3.87 -1.65
N ASN A 354 1.91 -2.98 -1.17
CA ASN A 354 2.04 -1.52 -1.30
C ASN A 354 2.19 -1.00 -2.75
N ASP A 355 1.88 -1.83 -3.74
CA ASP A 355 1.92 -1.44 -5.15
C ASP A 355 1.03 -0.21 -5.45
N CYS A 356 -0.06 -0.05 -4.72
CA CYS A 356 -0.92 1.13 -4.77
C CYS A 356 -0.17 2.45 -4.52
N LEU A 357 0.89 2.42 -3.69
CA LEU A 357 1.75 3.57 -3.40
C LEU A 357 2.97 3.62 -4.33
N HIS A 358 3.59 2.46 -4.62
CA HIS A 358 4.76 2.39 -5.50
C HIS A 358 4.47 2.99 -6.87
N ARG A 359 3.28 2.72 -7.41
CA ARG A 359 2.82 3.27 -8.68
C ARG A 359 2.90 4.80 -8.72
N ILE A 360 2.47 5.46 -7.66
CA ILE A 360 2.46 6.93 -7.59
C ILE A 360 3.85 7.46 -7.24
N LEU A 361 4.43 6.96 -6.16
CA LEU A 361 5.59 7.60 -5.51
C LEU A 361 6.91 7.26 -6.19
N VAL A 362 7.00 6.11 -6.86
CA VAL A 362 8.24 5.64 -7.49
C VAL A 362 8.17 5.74 -9.01
N GLU A 363 7.01 5.43 -9.59
CA GLU A 363 6.90 5.32 -11.05
C GLU A 363 6.08 6.45 -11.70
N GLY A 364 5.50 7.35 -10.92
CA GLY A 364 4.65 8.43 -11.45
C GLY A 364 3.38 7.94 -12.17
N LEU A 365 2.96 6.70 -11.90
CA LEU A 365 1.76 6.11 -12.48
C LEU A 365 0.52 6.50 -11.68
N LYS A 366 -0.65 6.36 -12.32
CA LYS A 366 -1.93 6.53 -11.62
C LYS A 366 -2.09 5.51 -10.48
N PHE A 367 -2.78 5.92 -9.42
CA PHE A 367 -3.19 5.03 -8.34
C PHE A 367 -3.95 3.81 -8.87
N GLY A 368 -3.73 2.67 -8.23
CA GLY A 368 -4.40 1.43 -8.58
C GLY A 368 -4.05 0.32 -7.58
N CYS A 369 -4.90 -0.68 -7.47
CA CYS A 369 -4.68 -1.81 -6.58
C CYS A 369 -4.14 -3.01 -7.36
N SER A 370 -3.27 -3.81 -6.73
CA SER A 370 -2.75 -5.04 -7.34
C SER A 370 -3.87 -6.05 -7.66
N VAL A 371 -4.84 -6.16 -6.78
CA VAL A 371 -5.87 -7.20 -6.86
C VAL A 371 -7.22 -6.71 -7.38
N ASN A 372 -7.49 -5.40 -7.29
CA ASN A 372 -8.74 -4.80 -7.74
C ASN A 372 -8.50 -3.84 -8.90
N PRO A 373 -8.84 -4.22 -10.13
CA PRO A 373 -8.56 -3.41 -11.32
C PRO A 373 -9.39 -2.12 -11.41
N ARG A 374 -10.45 -1.98 -10.59
CA ARG A 374 -11.32 -0.80 -10.58
C ARG A 374 -10.87 0.28 -9.61
N THR A 375 -10.07 -0.05 -8.62
CA THR A 375 -9.62 0.94 -7.61
C THR A 375 -8.77 2.03 -8.25
N GLY A 376 -9.17 3.28 -8.04
CA GLY A 376 -8.63 4.47 -8.69
C GLY A 376 -9.22 4.78 -10.07
N TYR A 377 -10.20 3.96 -10.50
CA TYR A 377 -10.92 4.08 -11.77
C TYR A 377 -12.45 3.97 -11.59
N GLU A 378 -12.95 4.32 -10.41
CA GLU A 378 -14.36 4.22 -10.06
C GLU A 378 -15.26 5.13 -10.90
N SER A 379 -14.72 6.21 -11.47
CA SER A 379 -15.43 7.11 -12.41
C SER A 379 -15.62 6.50 -13.81
N GLU A 380 -14.90 5.41 -14.15
CA GLU A 380 -15.14 4.72 -15.41
C GLU A 380 -16.48 3.97 -15.39
N ALA A 381 -17.14 3.90 -16.55
CA ALA A 381 -18.37 3.14 -16.70
C ALA A 381 -18.18 1.67 -16.23
N PRO A 382 -19.15 1.11 -15.52
CA PRO A 382 -19.11 -0.29 -15.11
C PRO A 382 -19.16 -1.23 -16.32
N LEU A 383 -18.69 -2.46 -16.13
CA LEU A 383 -18.89 -3.50 -17.14
C LEU A 383 -20.39 -3.78 -17.28
N ILE A 384 -20.88 -3.72 -18.51
CA ILE A 384 -22.28 -3.98 -18.84
C ILE A 384 -22.42 -5.42 -19.32
N GLN A 385 -23.45 -6.12 -18.87
CA GLN A 385 -23.77 -7.46 -19.36
C GLN A 385 -24.10 -7.43 -20.86
N VAL A 386 -23.56 -8.38 -21.59
CA VAL A 386 -23.83 -8.51 -23.03
C VAL A 386 -25.18 -9.21 -23.28
N LYS A 387 -25.85 -8.82 -24.35
CA LYS A 387 -27.12 -9.45 -24.75
C LYS A 387 -26.92 -10.85 -25.33
N ALA A 388 -25.80 -11.08 -26.01
CA ALA A 388 -25.41 -12.36 -26.60
C ALA A 388 -23.99 -12.69 -26.16
N GLY A 389 -23.83 -13.75 -25.36
CA GLY A 389 -22.53 -14.18 -24.86
C GLY A 389 -21.75 -14.94 -25.92
N LYS A 390 -20.46 -14.64 -26.04
CA LYS A 390 -19.48 -15.41 -26.82
C LYS A 390 -18.97 -16.60 -26.03
N TYR A 391 -18.44 -17.60 -26.70
CA TYR A 391 -17.59 -18.61 -26.07
C TYR A 391 -16.14 -18.10 -26.03
N VAL A 392 -15.59 -17.94 -24.83
CA VAL A 392 -14.22 -17.43 -24.61
C VAL A 392 -13.37 -18.52 -24.00
N LEU A 393 -12.24 -18.82 -24.64
CA LEU A 393 -11.20 -19.67 -24.11
C LEU A 393 -10.09 -18.82 -23.52
N VAL A 394 -9.83 -18.97 -22.21
CA VAL A 394 -8.72 -18.34 -21.51
C VAL A 394 -7.62 -19.37 -21.28
N VAL A 395 -6.40 -19.08 -21.72
CA VAL A 395 -5.23 -19.98 -21.56
C VAL A 395 -4.26 -19.39 -20.54
N GLY A 396 -4.10 -20.07 -19.41
CA GLY A 396 -3.25 -19.71 -18.27
C GLY A 396 -4.04 -19.26 -17.05
N GLY A 397 -3.81 -19.95 -15.92
CA GLY A 397 -4.47 -19.75 -14.63
C GLY A 397 -3.70 -18.84 -13.66
N GLY A 398 -2.85 -17.94 -14.17
CA GLY A 398 -2.22 -16.87 -13.39
C GLY A 398 -3.16 -15.68 -13.12
N PRO A 399 -2.70 -14.63 -12.40
CA PRO A 399 -3.53 -13.47 -12.03
C PRO A 399 -4.28 -12.83 -13.21
N ALA A 400 -3.64 -12.75 -14.37
CA ALA A 400 -4.22 -12.20 -15.59
C ALA A 400 -5.40 -13.03 -16.10
N GLY A 401 -5.19 -14.35 -16.24
CA GLY A 401 -6.22 -15.26 -16.74
C GLY A 401 -7.37 -15.43 -15.76
N LEU A 402 -7.09 -15.56 -14.46
CA LEU A 402 -8.13 -15.68 -13.42
C LEU A 402 -9.05 -14.47 -13.39
N GLU A 403 -8.48 -13.24 -13.40
CA GLU A 403 -9.29 -12.02 -13.43
C GLU A 403 -10.07 -11.88 -14.74
N THR A 404 -9.45 -12.22 -15.88
CA THR A 404 -10.11 -12.19 -17.20
C THR A 404 -11.30 -13.14 -17.24
N ALA A 405 -11.10 -14.39 -16.83
CA ALA A 405 -12.15 -15.40 -16.84
C ALA A 405 -13.34 -14.99 -15.99
N ALA A 406 -13.07 -14.46 -14.78
CA ALA A 406 -14.13 -13.98 -13.90
C ALA A 406 -14.90 -12.78 -14.50
N LEU A 407 -14.19 -11.77 -14.99
CA LEU A 407 -14.81 -10.55 -15.54
C LEU A 407 -15.64 -10.84 -16.79
N LEU A 408 -15.15 -11.68 -17.70
CA LEU A 408 -15.89 -12.07 -18.90
C LEU A 408 -17.11 -12.91 -18.57
N ARG A 409 -17.01 -13.77 -17.55
CA ARG A 409 -18.16 -14.54 -17.08
C ARG A 409 -19.22 -13.65 -16.42
N GLU A 410 -18.81 -12.66 -15.64
CA GLU A 410 -19.69 -11.63 -15.05
C GLU A 410 -20.41 -10.81 -16.13
N LYS A 411 -19.76 -10.58 -17.29
CA LYS A 411 -20.40 -9.95 -18.46
C LYS A 411 -21.41 -10.82 -19.19
N GLY A 412 -21.49 -12.13 -18.91
CA GLY A 412 -22.44 -13.06 -19.53
C GLY A 412 -21.86 -13.94 -20.63
N HIS A 413 -20.53 -13.94 -20.84
CA HIS A 413 -19.89 -14.87 -21.77
C HIS A 413 -19.82 -16.29 -21.19
N ARG A 414 -19.79 -17.31 -22.05
CA ARG A 414 -19.39 -18.68 -21.67
C ARG A 414 -17.87 -18.73 -21.65
N VAL A 415 -17.27 -19.08 -20.50
CA VAL A 415 -15.82 -19.04 -20.32
C VAL A 415 -15.29 -20.41 -19.88
N THR A 416 -14.25 -20.90 -20.57
CA THR A 416 -13.44 -22.03 -20.18
C THR A 416 -12.02 -21.55 -19.94
N LEU A 417 -11.38 -21.97 -18.82
CA LEU A 417 -9.99 -21.65 -18.49
C LEU A 417 -9.15 -22.92 -18.54
N TRP A 418 -8.06 -22.89 -19.30
CA TRP A 418 -7.06 -23.97 -19.33
C TRP A 418 -5.82 -23.57 -18.57
N GLU A 419 -5.34 -24.48 -17.71
CA GLU A 419 -4.09 -24.32 -16.96
C GLU A 419 -3.25 -25.61 -17.11
N ARG A 420 -1.99 -25.42 -17.46
CA ARG A 420 -1.05 -26.55 -17.66
C ARG A 420 -0.67 -27.27 -16.38
N ASP A 421 -0.62 -26.53 -15.26
CA ASP A 421 -0.28 -27.08 -13.94
C ASP A 421 -1.54 -27.64 -13.24
N GLY A 422 -1.33 -28.48 -12.22
CA GLY A 422 -2.42 -29.02 -11.39
C GLY A 422 -3.01 -28.01 -10.39
N VAL A 423 -2.54 -26.76 -10.39
CA VAL A 423 -2.95 -25.70 -9.46
C VAL A 423 -3.01 -24.34 -10.16
N LEU A 424 -3.95 -23.50 -9.73
CA LEU A 424 -4.08 -22.14 -10.20
C LEU A 424 -3.14 -21.19 -9.44
N GLY A 425 -2.87 -20.01 -10.01
CA GLY A 425 -2.10 -18.94 -9.38
C GLY A 425 -0.83 -18.56 -10.12
N GLY A 426 -0.32 -19.38 -11.05
CA GLY A 426 0.87 -19.09 -11.84
C GLY A 426 2.08 -18.72 -10.95
N GLN A 427 2.81 -17.66 -11.28
CA GLN A 427 4.00 -17.24 -10.52
C GLN A 427 3.72 -16.86 -9.05
N MET A 428 2.47 -16.55 -8.69
CA MET A 428 2.12 -16.31 -7.28
C MET A 428 2.30 -17.54 -6.40
N GLN A 429 2.27 -18.75 -6.98
CA GLN A 429 2.57 -20.00 -6.26
C GLN A 429 3.99 -20.03 -5.71
N ALA A 430 4.97 -19.58 -6.50
CA ALA A 430 6.34 -19.44 -6.03
C ALA A 430 6.45 -18.32 -4.97
N ALA A 431 5.91 -17.14 -5.26
CA ALA A 431 5.96 -16.00 -4.35
C ALA A 431 5.32 -16.28 -2.97
N SER A 432 4.27 -17.10 -2.92
CA SER A 432 3.58 -17.48 -1.67
C SER A 432 4.38 -18.44 -0.76
N ARG A 433 5.51 -18.96 -1.23
CA ARG A 433 6.38 -19.84 -0.42
C ARG A 433 7.15 -19.10 0.67
N VAL A 434 7.29 -17.79 0.56
CA VAL A 434 7.83 -16.97 1.65
C VAL A 434 6.77 -16.84 2.75
N LYS A 435 7.16 -17.03 3.99
CA LYS A 435 6.27 -17.06 5.17
C LYS A 435 5.39 -15.80 5.28
N GLU A 436 5.96 -14.66 4.98
CA GLU A 436 5.28 -13.37 5.07
C GLU A 436 4.26 -13.16 3.94
N ASN A 437 4.33 -13.93 2.86
CA ASN A 437 3.52 -13.78 1.65
C ASN A 437 2.20 -14.56 1.69
N ARG A 438 1.71 -14.98 2.87
CA ARG A 438 0.46 -15.75 3.00
C ARG A 438 -0.74 -15.13 2.27
N ALA A 439 -0.82 -13.81 2.23
CA ALA A 439 -1.89 -13.09 1.56
C ALA A 439 -2.00 -13.37 0.04
N TYR A 440 -0.93 -13.84 -0.60
CA TYR A 440 -0.98 -14.30 -2.00
C TYR A 440 -1.82 -15.59 -2.13
N THR A 441 -1.65 -16.52 -1.19
CA THR A 441 -2.47 -17.74 -1.14
C THR A 441 -3.94 -17.41 -0.92
N ASP A 442 -4.25 -16.47 -0.03
CA ASP A 442 -5.61 -16.02 0.24
C ASP A 442 -6.26 -15.42 -1.03
N PHE A 443 -5.50 -14.66 -1.82
CA PHE A 443 -6.00 -14.10 -3.08
C PHE A 443 -6.21 -15.18 -4.16
N ILE A 444 -5.33 -16.14 -4.29
CA ILE A 444 -5.51 -17.28 -5.20
C ILE A 444 -6.79 -18.04 -4.82
N ALA A 445 -6.97 -18.36 -3.54
CA ALA A 445 -8.15 -19.04 -3.04
C ALA A 445 -9.44 -18.23 -3.26
N PHE A 446 -9.39 -16.90 -3.09
CA PHE A 446 -10.50 -16.01 -3.43
C PHE A 446 -10.86 -16.12 -4.91
N GLN A 447 -9.90 -16.06 -5.82
CA GLN A 447 -10.15 -16.17 -7.26
C GLN A 447 -10.72 -17.53 -7.65
N GLN A 448 -10.24 -18.62 -7.05
CA GLN A 448 -10.78 -19.98 -7.25
C GLN A 448 -12.27 -20.04 -6.89
N ARG A 449 -12.64 -19.59 -5.67
CA ARG A 449 -14.04 -19.55 -5.23
C ARG A 449 -14.91 -18.66 -6.12
N ARG A 450 -14.35 -17.52 -6.60
CA ARG A 450 -15.05 -16.62 -7.52
C ARG A 450 -15.37 -17.31 -8.84
N LEU A 451 -14.40 -18.04 -9.44
CA LEU A 451 -14.63 -18.78 -10.68
C LEU A 451 -15.65 -19.92 -10.50
N GLU A 452 -15.55 -20.66 -9.40
CA GLU A 452 -16.52 -21.69 -9.03
C GLU A 452 -17.93 -21.13 -8.92
N LYS A 453 -18.10 -20.04 -8.13
CA LYS A 453 -19.40 -19.37 -7.95
C LYS A 453 -19.98 -18.86 -9.27
N LEU A 454 -19.14 -18.39 -10.18
CA LEU A 454 -19.54 -17.92 -11.51
C LEU A 454 -19.82 -19.05 -12.50
N GLY A 455 -19.48 -20.30 -12.17
CA GLY A 455 -19.63 -21.44 -13.06
C GLY A 455 -18.67 -21.38 -14.26
N VAL A 456 -17.43 -20.92 -14.05
CA VAL A 456 -16.37 -20.99 -15.05
C VAL A 456 -15.84 -22.42 -15.08
N GLU A 457 -15.78 -23.02 -16.28
CA GLU A 457 -15.15 -24.32 -16.48
C GLU A 457 -13.63 -24.18 -16.40
N VAL A 458 -13.00 -24.83 -15.41
CA VAL A 458 -11.54 -24.82 -15.20
C VAL A 458 -10.95 -26.18 -15.49
N CYS A 459 -10.06 -26.25 -16.49
CA CYS A 459 -9.35 -27.47 -16.88
C CYS A 459 -7.89 -27.37 -16.44
N LEU A 460 -7.55 -28.04 -15.34
CA LEU A 460 -6.18 -28.20 -14.85
C LEU A 460 -5.44 -29.33 -15.58
N ASN A 461 -4.11 -29.35 -15.49
CA ASN A 461 -3.23 -30.30 -16.18
C ASN A 461 -3.45 -30.33 -17.70
N ARG A 462 -3.86 -29.18 -18.26
CA ARG A 462 -4.17 -29.04 -19.67
C ARG A 462 -3.26 -28.01 -20.34
N SER A 463 -2.17 -28.50 -20.91
CA SER A 463 -1.28 -27.69 -21.74
C SER A 463 -1.97 -27.34 -23.06
N ALA A 464 -1.95 -26.06 -23.41
CA ALA A 464 -2.48 -25.58 -24.68
C ALA A 464 -1.44 -25.70 -25.78
N THR A 465 -1.84 -26.28 -26.91
CA THR A 465 -1.11 -26.27 -28.18
C THR A 465 -1.94 -25.52 -29.23
N GLU A 466 -1.32 -25.15 -30.33
CA GLU A 466 -1.99 -24.50 -31.45
C GLU A 466 -3.18 -25.36 -31.93
N GLU A 467 -2.97 -26.68 -32.11
CA GLU A 467 -4.01 -27.61 -32.57
C GLU A 467 -5.16 -27.69 -31.56
N SER A 468 -4.87 -27.79 -30.26
CA SER A 468 -5.90 -27.89 -29.23
C SER A 468 -6.72 -26.61 -29.10
N ILE A 469 -6.11 -25.43 -29.26
CA ILE A 469 -6.80 -24.14 -29.25
C ILE A 469 -7.73 -24.03 -30.46
N LEU A 470 -7.26 -24.36 -31.66
CA LEU A 470 -8.09 -24.35 -32.86
C LEU A 470 -9.25 -25.34 -32.77
N ALA A 471 -9.02 -26.53 -32.22
CA ALA A 471 -10.04 -27.53 -32.01
C ALA A 471 -11.11 -27.13 -30.98
N ALA A 472 -10.82 -26.19 -30.09
CA ALA A 472 -11.78 -25.68 -29.11
C ALA A 472 -12.90 -24.83 -29.73
N GLN A 473 -12.71 -24.32 -30.93
CA GLN A 473 -13.70 -23.51 -31.67
C GLN A 473 -14.30 -22.35 -30.85
N ALA A 474 -13.45 -21.68 -30.06
CA ALA A 474 -13.86 -20.52 -29.27
C ALA A 474 -14.02 -19.30 -30.18
N ASP A 475 -15.04 -18.48 -29.90
CA ASP A 475 -15.25 -17.20 -30.59
C ASP A 475 -14.12 -16.22 -30.30
N VAL A 476 -13.58 -16.27 -29.07
CA VAL A 476 -12.46 -15.43 -28.61
C VAL A 476 -11.46 -16.30 -27.84
N VAL A 477 -10.18 -16.10 -28.11
CA VAL A 477 -9.09 -16.73 -27.34
C VAL A 477 -8.28 -15.66 -26.63
N VAL A 478 -8.05 -15.87 -25.33
CA VAL A 478 -7.24 -14.98 -24.49
C VAL A 478 -6.03 -15.73 -23.96
N LEU A 479 -4.86 -15.32 -24.41
CA LEU A 479 -3.58 -15.92 -24.01
C LEU A 479 -2.98 -15.16 -22.83
N ALA A 480 -2.99 -15.79 -21.65
CA ALA A 480 -2.41 -15.31 -20.40
C ALA A 480 -1.33 -16.29 -19.90
N THR A 481 -0.53 -16.80 -20.82
CA THR A 481 0.47 -17.88 -20.66
C THR A 481 1.64 -17.49 -19.75
N GLY A 482 1.77 -16.21 -19.39
CA GLY A 482 2.77 -15.75 -18.43
C GLY A 482 4.14 -15.50 -19.06
N ALA A 483 5.19 -15.72 -18.28
CA ALA A 483 6.57 -15.49 -18.69
C ALA A 483 7.47 -16.67 -18.32
N GLN A 484 8.40 -16.98 -19.19
CA GLN A 484 9.51 -17.89 -18.92
C GLN A 484 10.59 -17.15 -18.12
N ALA A 485 11.40 -17.88 -17.33
CA ALA A 485 12.53 -17.29 -16.64
C ALA A 485 13.55 -16.70 -17.62
N ARG A 486 13.94 -15.46 -17.38
CA ARG A 486 15.00 -14.83 -18.17
C ARG A 486 16.37 -15.43 -17.80
N ARG A 487 17.06 -15.99 -18.78
CA ARG A 487 18.46 -16.41 -18.67
C ARG A 487 19.33 -15.42 -19.44
N PRO A 488 20.08 -14.54 -18.77
CA PRO A 488 20.97 -13.59 -19.46
C PRO A 488 22.12 -14.33 -20.15
N ALA A 489 22.75 -13.66 -21.13
CA ALA A 489 23.90 -14.21 -21.84
C ALA A 489 25.17 -14.11 -20.97
N ILE A 490 25.31 -15.00 -19.98
CA ILE A 490 26.45 -15.14 -19.08
C ILE A 490 27.16 -16.45 -19.42
N GLU A 491 28.47 -16.40 -19.63
CA GLU A 491 29.26 -17.62 -19.84
C GLU A 491 29.17 -18.53 -18.60
N GLY A 492 28.88 -19.81 -18.79
CA GLY A 492 28.68 -20.77 -17.70
C GLY A 492 27.28 -20.80 -17.10
N ILE A 493 26.29 -20.05 -17.62
CA ILE A 493 24.92 -20.03 -17.10
C ILE A 493 24.19 -21.39 -17.16
N ALA A 494 24.66 -22.30 -18.01
CA ALA A 494 24.09 -23.65 -18.16
C ALA A 494 24.71 -24.69 -17.21
N LEU A 495 25.66 -24.32 -16.36
CA LEU A 495 26.29 -25.22 -15.41
C LEU A 495 25.26 -25.79 -14.42
N PRO A 496 25.41 -27.06 -13.99
CA PRO A 496 24.40 -27.77 -13.16
C PRO A 496 24.05 -27.10 -11.84
N PHE A 497 24.96 -26.32 -11.26
CA PHE A 497 24.76 -25.60 -10.00
C PHE A 497 24.19 -24.18 -10.22
N VAL A 498 23.87 -23.79 -11.45
CA VAL A 498 23.16 -22.54 -11.79
C VAL A 498 21.68 -22.84 -11.87
N LEU A 499 20.94 -22.35 -10.89
CA LEU A 499 19.53 -22.68 -10.64
C LEU A 499 18.61 -21.49 -10.95
N GLU A 500 17.37 -21.77 -11.30
CA GLU A 500 16.36 -20.75 -11.52
C GLU A 500 15.60 -20.49 -10.21
N GLY A 501 15.52 -19.23 -9.76
CA GLY A 501 15.00 -18.87 -8.44
C GLY A 501 13.54 -19.29 -8.21
N ARG A 502 12.65 -19.21 -9.21
CA ARG A 502 11.26 -19.70 -9.09
C ARG A 502 11.19 -21.20 -8.92
N GLU A 503 12.04 -21.95 -9.62
CA GLU A 503 12.10 -23.43 -9.51
C GLU A 503 12.66 -23.86 -8.14
N VAL A 504 13.62 -23.07 -7.58
CA VAL A 504 14.11 -23.26 -6.22
C VAL A 504 12.99 -23.03 -5.20
N MET A 505 12.23 -21.94 -5.34
CA MET A 505 11.11 -21.63 -4.44
C MET A 505 10.00 -22.68 -4.51
N LEU A 506 9.76 -23.26 -5.68
CA LEU A 506 8.78 -24.36 -5.87
C LEU A 506 9.29 -25.73 -5.41
N GLY A 507 10.55 -25.83 -4.98
CA GLY A 507 11.16 -27.09 -4.53
C GLY A 507 11.54 -28.04 -5.67
N LYS A 508 11.52 -27.59 -6.92
CA LYS A 508 11.91 -28.38 -8.09
C LYS A 508 13.44 -28.41 -8.28
N GLN A 509 14.14 -27.42 -7.73
CA GLN A 509 15.60 -27.37 -7.67
C GLN A 509 16.03 -27.07 -6.23
N ILE A 510 17.18 -27.60 -5.81
CA ILE A 510 17.68 -27.48 -4.43
C ILE A 510 18.99 -26.69 -4.45
N ALA A 511 19.01 -25.55 -3.78
CA ALA A 511 20.20 -24.74 -3.61
C ALA A 511 21.10 -25.28 -2.48
N GLY A 512 22.41 -25.16 -2.65
CA GLY A 512 23.40 -25.49 -1.62
C GLY A 512 23.36 -24.54 -0.42
N GLU A 513 24.33 -24.64 0.48
CA GLU A 513 24.38 -23.84 1.71
C GLU A 513 24.82 -22.39 1.47
N ARG A 514 25.74 -22.18 0.52
CA ARG A 514 26.29 -20.86 0.16
C ARG A 514 25.79 -20.50 -1.23
N VAL A 515 24.98 -19.47 -1.31
CA VAL A 515 24.29 -19.09 -2.53
C VAL A 515 24.76 -17.71 -3.01
N VAL A 516 25.13 -17.61 -4.29
CA VAL A 516 25.24 -16.33 -4.99
C VAL A 516 23.95 -16.10 -5.77
N LEU A 517 23.19 -15.09 -5.39
CA LEU A 517 21.97 -14.67 -6.08
C LEU A 517 22.33 -13.63 -7.15
N VAL A 518 22.22 -14.01 -8.42
CA VAL A 518 22.41 -13.11 -9.56
C VAL A 518 21.08 -12.42 -9.86
N ALA A 519 20.99 -11.16 -9.51
CA ALA A 519 19.75 -10.40 -9.59
C ALA A 519 19.82 -9.31 -10.67
N MET A 520 18.77 -9.20 -11.47
CA MET A 520 18.63 -8.20 -12.55
C MET A 520 17.20 -7.67 -12.67
N GLU A 521 16.30 -8.05 -11.76
CA GLU A 521 14.92 -7.59 -11.74
C GLU A 521 14.78 -6.46 -10.73
N ASP A 522 14.12 -5.36 -11.13
CA ASP A 522 14.12 -4.10 -10.39
C ASP A 522 13.02 -4.00 -9.31
N HIS A 523 12.22 -5.05 -9.12
CA HIS A 523 11.14 -5.12 -8.14
C HIS A 523 11.41 -6.14 -7.03
N MET A 524 10.34 -6.83 -6.60
CA MET A 524 10.35 -7.69 -5.41
C MET A 524 10.98 -9.08 -5.64
N GLN A 525 11.20 -9.53 -6.89
CA GLN A 525 11.67 -10.90 -7.14
C GLN A 525 13.00 -11.22 -6.44
N PRO A 526 14.06 -10.39 -6.55
CA PRO A 526 15.33 -10.65 -5.86
C PRO A 526 15.18 -10.70 -4.34
N LEU A 527 14.44 -9.76 -3.77
CA LEU A 527 14.19 -9.70 -2.33
C LEU A 527 13.39 -10.90 -1.83
N THR A 528 12.40 -11.34 -2.61
CA THR A 528 11.56 -12.49 -2.29
C THR A 528 12.36 -13.79 -2.32
N ILE A 529 13.18 -14.01 -3.35
CA ILE A 529 14.04 -15.20 -3.47
C ILE A 529 15.09 -15.20 -2.35
N ALA A 530 15.73 -14.05 -2.09
CA ALA A 530 16.70 -13.94 -1.00
C ALA A 530 16.06 -14.23 0.37
N SER A 531 14.87 -13.68 0.64
CA SER A 531 14.12 -13.97 1.87
C SER A 531 13.79 -15.45 2.02
N PHE A 532 13.36 -16.11 0.93
CA PHE A 532 13.09 -17.55 0.93
C PHE A 532 14.34 -18.38 1.26
N LEU A 533 15.48 -18.06 0.66
CA LEU A 533 16.75 -18.74 0.91
C LEU A 533 17.23 -18.55 2.35
N VAL A 534 17.11 -17.33 2.89
CA VAL A 534 17.42 -17.01 4.29
C VAL A 534 16.53 -17.79 5.25
N ASP A 535 15.22 -17.92 4.97
CA ASP A 535 14.29 -18.71 5.79
C ASP A 535 14.65 -20.20 5.83
N GLN A 536 15.41 -20.69 4.83
CA GLN A 536 15.96 -22.03 4.80
C GLN A 536 17.36 -22.13 5.44
N GLY A 537 17.85 -21.08 6.07
CA GLY A 537 19.16 -21.04 6.72
C GLY A 537 20.34 -20.91 5.76
N LYS A 538 20.11 -20.56 4.48
CA LYS A 538 21.19 -20.42 3.49
C LYS A 538 21.97 -19.13 3.71
N ARG A 539 23.27 -19.15 3.45
CA ARG A 539 24.11 -17.96 3.38
C ARG A 539 24.02 -17.35 1.98
N VAL A 540 23.50 -16.13 1.87
CA VAL A 540 23.19 -15.50 0.60
C VAL A 540 24.08 -14.29 0.35
N ARG A 541 24.63 -14.20 -0.85
CA ARG A 541 25.32 -13.04 -1.40
C ARG A 541 24.60 -12.62 -2.65
N ILE A 542 24.15 -11.36 -2.73
CA ILE A 542 23.42 -10.81 -3.87
C ILE A 542 24.37 -10.00 -4.75
N VAL A 543 24.38 -10.24 -6.06
CA VAL A 543 25.07 -9.41 -7.04
C VAL A 543 24.04 -8.67 -7.86
N TYR A 544 24.15 -7.34 -7.90
CA TYR A 544 23.15 -6.46 -8.54
C TYR A 544 23.80 -5.35 -9.36
N PRO A 545 23.36 -5.08 -10.60
CA PRO A 545 24.07 -4.19 -11.52
C PRO A 545 23.91 -2.70 -11.25
N THR A 546 22.83 -2.26 -10.59
CA THR A 546 22.58 -0.84 -10.32
C THR A 546 23.07 -0.41 -8.92
N PRO A 547 23.15 0.91 -8.62
CA PRO A 547 23.59 1.40 -7.32
C PRO A 547 22.74 0.96 -6.13
N ALA A 548 21.47 0.60 -6.37
CA ALA A 548 20.57 0.11 -5.33
C ALA A 548 19.85 -1.16 -5.80
N ILE A 549 19.69 -2.13 -4.90
CA ILE A 549 18.87 -3.33 -5.17
C ILE A 549 17.39 -2.95 -5.24
N ALA A 550 16.67 -3.56 -6.18
CA ALA A 550 15.23 -3.41 -6.34
C ALA A 550 14.76 -1.92 -6.35
N PRO A 551 15.31 -1.07 -7.22
CA PRO A 551 15.12 0.40 -7.19
C PRO A 551 13.66 0.84 -7.40
N LEU A 552 12.81 -0.03 -7.93
CA LEU A 552 11.38 0.24 -8.11
C LEU A 552 10.53 -0.21 -6.92
N VAL A 553 11.13 -0.71 -5.85
CA VAL A 553 10.44 -1.00 -4.59
C VAL A 553 10.51 0.24 -3.70
N GLY A 554 9.36 0.84 -3.44
CA GLY A 554 9.28 2.07 -2.64
C GLY A 554 9.71 1.89 -1.19
N LYS A 555 10.10 3.01 -0.55
CA LYS A 555 10.60 3.08 0.83
C LYS A 555 9.72 2.38 1.86
N TYR A 556 8.41 2.39 1.68
CA TYR A 556 7.46 1.75 2.59
C TYR A 556 7.50 0.20 2.59
N SER A 557 8.16 -0.41 1.64
CA SER A 557 8.26 -1.88 1.53
C SER A 557 9.68 -2.40 1.61
N ILE A 558 10.65 -1.65 1.08
CA ILE A 558 12.03 -2.13 1.01
C ILE A 558 12.66 -2.27 2.40
N GLY A 559 12.33 -1.37 3.34
CA GLY A 559 12.91 -1.35 4.69
C GLY A 559 12.73 -2.67 5.43
N ALA A 560 11.52 -3.23 5.46
CA ALA A 560 11.24 -4.51 6.11
C ALA A 560 12.04 -5.68 5.51
N SER A 561 12.14 -5.73 4.17
CA SER A 561 12.92 -6.75 3.47
C SER A 561 14.42 -6.60 3.75
N MET A 562 14.94 -5.37 3.68
CA MET A 562 16.35 -5.11 3.95
C MET A 562 16.72 -5.37 5.42
N ALA A 563 15.86 -5.05 6.36
CA ALA A 563 16.05 -5.37 7.77
C ALA A 563 16.21 -6.88 7.99
N LYS A 564 15.31 -7.70 7.38
CA LYS A 564 15.39 -9.17 7.43
C LYS A 564 16.71 -9.68 6.83
N LEU A 565 17.05 -9.23 5.61
CA LEU A 565 18.24 -9.69 4.90
C LEU A 565 19.53 -9.27 5.62
N SER A 566 19.60 -8.03 6.11
CA SER A 566 20.75 -7.52 6.87
C SER A 566 20.94 -8.27 8.18
N SER A 567 19.86 -8.51 8.94
CA SER A 567 19.91 -9.29 10.20
C SER A 567 20.36 -10.73 9.98
N ALA A 568 20.12 -11.29 8.80
CA ALA A 568 20.58 -12.62 8.40
C ALA A 568 22.02 -12.61 7.82
N GLY A 569 22.70 -11.48 7.78
CA GLY A 569 24.05 -11.36 7.26
C GLY A 569 24.17 -11.48 5.74
N VAL A 570 23.12 -11.14 5.01
CA VAL A 570 23.17 -11.13 3.54
C VAL A 570 24.07 -10.03 3.04
N GLU A 571 25.08 -10.39 2.26
CA GLU A 571 25.96 -9.44 1.58
C GLU A 571 25.29 -8.97 0.27
N VAL A 572 25.18 -7.65 0.08
CA VAL A 572 24.65 -7.07 -1.17
C VAL A 572 25.76 -6.32 -1.89
N ARG A 573 26.14 -6.82 -3.06
CA ARG A 573 27.12 -6.22 -3.96
C ARG A 573 26.42 -5.50 -5.09
N VAL A 574 26.43 -4.21 -5.04
CA VAL A 574 25.78 -3.32 -6.04
C VAL A 574 26.79 -2.82 -7.08
N MET A 575 26.29 -2.29 -8.20
CA MET A 575 27.09 -1.81 -9.34
C MET A 575 27.94 -2.91 -9.98
N GLU A 576 27.63 -4.17 -9.74
CA GLU A 576 28.34 -5.31 -10.29
C GLU A 576 27.42 -6.17 -11.16
N ARG A 577 27.92 -6.60 -12.31
CA ARG A 577 27.28 -7.63 -13.12
C ARG A 577 28.16 -8.87 -13.19
N VAL A 578 27.53 -10.01 -13.28
CA VAL A 578 28.23 -11.29 -13.50
C VAL A 578 28.58 -11.39 -14.98
N GLU A 579 29.85 -11.60 -15.28
CA GLU A 579 30.37 -11.80 -16.65
C GLU A 579 30.51 -13.27 -16.98
N ARG A 580 31.00 -14.08 -16.02
CA ARG A 580 31.27 -15.50 -16.22
C ARG A 580 31.11 -16.29 -14.93
N ILE A 581 30.57 -17.48 -15.07
CA ILE A 581 30.39 -18.45 -13.97
C ILE A 581 31.23 -19.69 -14.29
N GLU A 582 32.10 -20.07 -13.37
CA GLU A 582 32.94 -21.26 -13.45
C GLU A 582 32.80 -22.10 -12.17
N SER A 583 33.27 -23.32 -12.17
CA SER A 583 33.30 -24.14 -10.96
C SER A 583 34.20 -23.48 -9.91
N GLY A 584 33.61 -23.10 -8.76
CA GLY A 584 34.29 -22.46 -7.63
C GLY A 584 34.68 -20.98 -7.84
N ARG A 585 34.31 -20.35 -8.97
CA ARG A 585 34.64 -18.97 -9.26
C ARG A 585 33.56 -18.27 -10.09
N ILE A 586 33.17 -17.06 -9.69
CA ILE A 586 32.33 -16.17 -10.48
C ILE A 586 33.13 -14.88 -10.75
N LEU A 587 33.25 -14.50 -12.00
CA LEU A 587 33.83 -13.23 -12.40
C LEU A 587 32.72 -12.17 -12.47
N THR A 588 32.89 -11.09 -11.70
CA THR A 588 32.02 -9.93 -11.76
C THR A 588 32.78 -8.73 -12.29
N ARG A 589 32.06 -7.76 -12.88
CA ARG A 589 32.63 -6.49 -13.34
C ARG A 589 31.79 -5.33 -12.82
N ASN A 590 32.44 -4.35 -12.23
CA ASN A 590 31.79 -3.09 -11.88
C ASN A 590 31.36 -2.37 -13.17
N ILE A 591 30.07 -1.99 -13.23
CA ILE A 591 29.48 -1.44 -14.47
C ILE A 591 29.95 -0.04 -14.82
N TYR A 592 30.51 0.69 -13.85
CA TYR A 592 31.02 2.07 -14.06
C TYR A 592 32.55 2.11 -14.26
N SER A 593 33.29 1.43 -13.39
CA SER A 593 34.76 1.47 -13.42
C SER A 593 35.37 0.41 -14.33
N GLY A 594 34.62 -0.63 -14.70
CA GLY A 594 35.12 -1.78 -15.44
C GLY A 594 36.05 -2.72 -14.64
N VAL A 595 36.27 -2.44 -13.35
CA VAL A 595 37.10 -3.28 -12.49
C VAL A 595 36.48 -4.66 -12.31
N GLU A 596 37.29 -5.68 -12.58
CA GLU A 596 36.90 -7.08 -12.39
C GLU A 596 37.19 -7.56 -10.97
N GLN A 597 36.30 -8.40 -10.46
CA GLN A 597 36.43 -9.04 -9.16
C GLN A 597 36.02 -10.51 -9.25
N GLU A 598 36.52 -11.32 -8.35
CA GLU A 598 36.18 -12.73 -8.25
C GLU A 598 35.37 -13.00 -6.98
N LEU A 599 34.29 -13.76 -7.13
CA LEU A 599 33.55 -14.34 -6.02
C LEU A 599 33.87 -15.84 -5.95
N ARG A 600 34.24 -16.25 -4.76
CA ARG A 600 34.53 -17.63 -4.43
C ARG A 600 33.66 -18.09 -3.25
N ASP A 601 33.79 -19.30 -2.82
CA ASP A 601 33.09 -19.85 -1.65
C ASP A 601 31.56 -19.84 -1.82
N PHE A 602 31.07 -20.48 -2.87
CA PHE A 602 29.66 -20.73 -3.11
C PHE A 602 29.42 -22.19 -3.54
N ASP A 603 28.22 -22.68 -3.30
CA ASP A 603 27.78 -24.02 -3.69
C ASP A 603 26.77 -23.97 -4.84
N SER A 604 26.02 -22.87 -4.94
CA SER A 604 25.05 -22.65 -5.99
C SER A 604 24.97 -21.19 -6.43
N VAL A 605 24.60 -21.00 -7.69
CA VAL A 605 24.19 -19.70 -8.25
C VAL A 605 22.69 -19.77 -8.49
N VAL A 606 21.93 -18.79 -7.95
CA VAL A 606 20.48 -18.71 -8.15
C VAL A 606 20.18 -17.48 -8.98
N LEU A 607 19.36 -17.61 -10.02
CA LEU A 607 19.00 -16.53 -10.92
C LEU A 607 17.70 -15.85 -10.49
N ALA A 608 17.74 -14.51 -10.35
CA ALA A 608 16.62 -13.62 -10.10
C ALA A 608 16.58 -12.52 -11.17
N CYS A 609 16.50 -12.93 -12.44
CA CYS A 609 16.71 -12.07 -13.59
C CYS A 609 15.42 -11.62 -14.29
N GLY A 610 14.25 -11.84 -13.65
CA GLY A 610 12.95 -11.50 -14.22
C GLY A 610 12.43 -12.54 -15.21
N GLY A 611 11.59 -12.10 -16.14
CA GLY A 611 10.93 -12.96 -17.12
C GLY A 611 11.05 -12.48 -18.55
N VAL A 612 10.84 -13.40 -19.48
CA VAL A 612 10.63 -13.14 -20.91
C VAL A 612 9.20 -13.57 -21.26
N ALA A 613 8.48 -12.74 -21.98
CA ALA A 613 7.09 -13.01 -22.39
C ALA A 613 6.97 -14.34 -23.13
N ASP A 614 5.98 -15.16 -22.75
CA ASP A 614 5.65 -16.42 -23.43
C ASP A 614 4.54 -16.16 -24.46
N ASP A 615 4.93 -15.56 -25.60
CA ASP A 615 4.03 -15.09 -26.66
C ASP A 615 3.99 -15.99 -27.92
N ALA A 616 4.63 -17.14 -27.89
CA ALA A 616 4.75 -18.02 -29.06
C ALA A 616 3.38 -18.41 -29.63
N LEU A 617 2.43 -18.83 -28.79
CA LEU A 617 1.07 -19.17 -29.24
C LEU A 617 0.34 -17.97 -29.85
N TYR A 618 0.54 -16.78 -29.30
CA TYR A 618 -0.07 -15.57 -29.88
C TYR A 618 0.46 -15.30 -31.28
N ARG A 619 1.76 -15.39 -31.48
CA ARG A 619 2.39 -15.14 -32.79
C ARG A 619 1.91 -16.12 -33.85
N SER A 620 1.70 -17.39 -33.48
CA SER A 620 1.23 -18.42 -34.43
C SER A 620 -0.26 -18.35 -34.72
N LEU A 621 -1.07 -17.88 -33.74
CA LEU A 621 -2.54 -17.92 -33.84
C LEU A 621 -3.17 -16.59 -34.32
N LYS A 622 -2.49 -15.46 -34.20
CA LYS A 622 -3.06 -14.14 -34.47
C LYS A 622 -3.61 -13.92 -35.89
N SER A 623 -3.12 -14.68 -36.86
CA SER A 623 -3.60 -14.65 -38.25
C SER A 623 -4.55 -15.79 -38.60
N ARG A 624 -4.82 -16.72 -37.66
CA ARG A 624 -5.60 -17.94 -37.87
C ARG A 624 -6.91 -17.97 -37.10
N LEU A 625 -7.05 -17.11 -36.10
CA LEU A 625 -8.27 -16.95 -35.30
C LEU A 625 -8.94 -15.61 -35.59
N PRO A 626 -10.27 -15.54 -35.57
CA PRO A 626 -11.00 -14.29 -35.80
C PRO A 626 -10.76 -13.26 -34.70
N GLU A 627 -10.61 -13.70 -33.46
CA GLU A 627 -10.37 -12.82 -32.31
C GLU A 627 -9.44 -13.50 -31.31
N VAL A 628 -8.23 -12.99 -31.16
CA VAL A 628 -7.23 -13.47 -30.20
C VAL A 628 -6.54 -12.30 -29.50
N HIS A 629 -6.44 -12.40 -28.18
CA HIS A 629 -5.82 -11.40 -27.32
C HIS A 629 -4.68 -12.01 -26.52
N ILE A 630 -3.72 -11.17 -26.14
CA ILE A 630 -2.63 -11.53 -25.26
C ILE A 630 -2.54 -10.50 -24.13
N LEU A 631 -2.33 -10.94 -22.88
CA LEU A 631 -2.24 -10.04 -21.73
C LEU A 631 -1.40 -10.60 -20.58
N GLY A 632 -1.15 -9.76 -19.60
CA GLY A 632 -0.29 -10.07 -18.47
C GLY A 632 1.17 -10.24 -18.89
N ASP A 633 1.88 -11.11 -18.20
CA ASP A 633 3.30 -11.36 -18.47
C ASP A 633 3.56 -12.02 -19.82
N ALA A 634 2.54 -12.62 -20.43
CA ALA A 634 2.62 -13.14 -21.78
C ALA A 634 2.81 -12.03 -22.82
N TYR A 635 2.29 -10.83 -22.54
CA TYR A 635 2.52 -9.63 -23.33
C TYR A 635 3.82 -8.92 -22.94
N ALA A 636 3.95 -8.60 -21.64
CA ALA A 636 5.14 -7.98 -21.07
C ALA A 636 5.20 -8.25 -19.56
N PRO A 637 6.25 -8.94 -19.07
CA PRO A 637 6.40 -9.19 -17.65
C PRO A 637 6.38 -7.91 -16.82
N ARG A 638 5.43 -7.85 -15.87
CA ARG A 638 5.16 -6.71 -14.99
C ARG A 638 4.58 -7.21 -13.67
N ARG A 639 4.05 -6.29 -12.87
CA ARG A 639 3.39 -6.60 -11.59
C ARG A 639 1.93 -7.04 -11.77
N ILE A 640 1.38 -7.62 -10.71
CA ILE A 640 -0.02 -8.11 -10.65
C ILE A 640 -1.01 -7.01 -11.03
N SER A 641 -0.78 -5.75 -10.62
CA SER A 641 -1.67 -4.62 -10.95
C SER A 641 -1.82 -4.37 -12.45
N PHE A 642 -0.78 -4.63 -13.24
CA PHE A 642 -0.86 -4.54 -14.70
C PHE A 642 -1.70 -5.69 -15.27
N ALA A 643 -1.48 -6.91 -14.76
CA ALA A 643 -2.22 -8.09 -15.20
C ALA A 643 -3.73 -7.95 -14.95
N THR A 644 -4.13 -7.57 -13.74
CA THR A 644 -5.54 -7.38 -13.39
C THR A 644 -6.18 -6.21 -14.13
N ARG A 645 -5.44 -5.10 -14.32
CA ARG A 645 -5.96 -3.94 -15.06
C ARG A 645 -6.10 -4.23 -16.56
N GLN A 646 -5.16 -4.95 -17.17
CA GLN A 646 -5.29 -5.40 -18.56
C GLN A 646 -6.50 -6.32 -18.73
N ALA A 647 -6.74 -7.23 -17.79
CA ALA A 647 -7.93 -8.08 -17.79
C ALA A 647 -9.23 -7.25 -17.78
N TYR A 648 -9.30 -6.21 -16.95
CA TYR A 648 -10.46 -5.32 -16.91
C TYR A 648 -10.63 -4.52 -18.20
N ASN A 649 -9.53 -3.98 -18.74
CA ASN A 649 -9.57 -3.24 -20.00
C ASN A 649 -10.02 -4.15 -21.17
N LEU A 650 -9.51 -5.38 -21.22
CA LEU A 650 -9.96 -6.36 -22.22
C LEU A 650 -11.44 -6.68 -22.06
N ALA A 651 -11.91 -6.89 -20.83
CA ALA A 651 -13.31 -7.16 -20.56
C ALA A 651 -14.25 -5.99 -20.96
N LYS A 652 -13.75 -4.76 -21.07
CA LYS A 652 -14.52 -3.62 -21.62
C LYS A 652 -14.70 -3.73 -23.14
N LEU A 653 -13.78 -4.36 -23.84
CA LEU A 653 -13.76 -4.46 -25.31
C LEU A 653 -14.57 -5.66 -25.82
N ILE A 654 -14.48 -6.81 -25.15
CA ILE A 654 -15.23 -8.02 -25.49
C ILE A 654 -16.65 -7.93 -24.94
#